data_84b050cd9f5da608324207cff6021580
#
_entry.id   84b050cd9f5da608324207cff6021580
#
_cell.length_a   1.000
_cell.length_b   1.000
_cell.length_c   1.000
_cell.angle_alpha   90.00
_cell.angle_beta   90.00
_cell.angle_gamma   90.00
#
_symmetry.space_group_name_H-M   'P 1'
#
loop_
_entity.id
_entity.type
_entity.pdbx_description
1 polymer ?
#
loop_
_entity_poly.entity_id
_entity_poly.type
_entity_poly.pdbx_seq_one_letter_code
_entity_poly.pdbx_strand_id
1 'polypeptide(L)'
;MKYKKILISAICALSLLSASAQESVKHDSLFTPYKLNYLPAGSPVWMAQMMSPDGLDYNALVDSFNIYLHDNPGARRKSPETKQVVNHFRRFQKAYSRFVQPDGRIKLPPAGNYHNEVKRAAAEVRMERAGKMRTTAVRDGGTVAPWRVISPIVTYDYQHKKLSPAQANIQRFKASRSNPDVLYCGSETGLVFRTIDKGETWSPCNGGEWMAGEITTIDISSSNPDRVLVGAGGVFWISNDGGVNWDDITPEKDTYARTSSAQFHPSDDKIILAGDRAQLWRSTDGGATWQWALGGMVFDIKFSVQNPDVCYVAIEQNYTVKLYKSTDGGASWNLLTLDDQPLISARIGLSEAPNGADYLYLWACRRNHLSQPGPLYFSGPPLLYKSTDGGASFTVTDPVGQLEHVDKNGGQGYYDLVCTASATDPEQLLVGIIQLYRSTDGGKTLENIGGYYGRFDLHCDMQCIQTNGAGDTWLSTDGGMIYSNDFFLSDAQPKLHGLYASEMWGFDQGWNEDVMVGGRNHNGNMSQLDRYNGVTLSMRGSERPTGYVFLSNPRKVAFSDSENVIMPDDWRDEFVPFLDYWTYPKESSQHGIGFEFDPRYAQCFYIVQGTYDEEYRTLWRTTDDGASFSTVYTFENPISAFSVSRSNPDKIVVSTWGRLFYSLDAGMTFNEYPIPDEMTHSINYKIGIHPRNENEIWVSDGNAGGFWRTVDNGASWEKLDDGLTITSWDNKLEPHQVGRFFLTGNEKNAVYAIAFTMGYLNESYTTPRGRVLYRDDTTDGWVNYSDGLPKVVNLNRMLPFYKEGVIRLATNNGIWERELADAQFKPIAQPIILNAGSGDNTSANYPRTIQLDSYSIVNQENAEWQWTINPAPLSISDASARNPQITIEPDQTYDITLTVTTPGGSDTKCIEAMIKGNKPVPEGTSVEQLFAGKELILESGNVVTGGECFVFVPRNLTGNVSLVVYDAKGNVVASLLSAGSMSVDTTGYEGGIYFYLATDEAGYQKTGKLLVK
;
A
#
# COMPACT_ATOMS: atom_id res chain seq x y z
N MET A 1 -38.36 -11.58 -2.72
CA MET A 1 -36.93 -11.80 -3.00
C MET A 1 -36.64 -12.45 -4.38
N LYS A 2 -37.28 -13.54 -4.80
CA LYS A 2 -37.03 -14.13 -6.14
C LYS A 2 -37.27 -13.21 -7.35
N TYR A 3 -38.22 -12.29 -7.29
CA TYR A 3 -38.53 -11.37 -8.39
C TYR A 3 -37.56 -10.19 -8.53
N LYS A 4 -36.85 -9.76 -7.46
CA LYS A 4 -35.79 -8.73 -7.55
C LYS A 4 -34.51 -9.25 -8.22
N LYS A 5 -34.15 -10.53 -8.03
CA LYS A 5 -32.99 -11.14 -8.70
C LYS A 5 -33.17 -11.25 -10.23
N ILE A 6 -34.38 -11.50 -10.68
CA ILE A 6 -34.72 -11.59 -12.14
C ILE A 6 -34.68 -10.20 -12.79
N LEU A 7 -35.09 -9.15 -12.08
CA LEU A 7 -35.09 -7.79 -12.61
C LEU A 7 -33.69 -7.21 -12.75
N ILE A 8 -32.82 -7.47 -11.80
CA ILE A 8 -31.41 -7.02 -11.85
C ILE A 8 -30.65 -7.74 -12.97
N SER A 9 -30.86 -9.05 -13.17
CA SER A 9 -30.25 -9.78 -14.29
C SER A 9 -30.78 -9.33 -15.67
N ALA A 10 -32.05 -8.89 -15.75
CA ALA A 10 -32.61 -8.39 -17.00
C ALA A 10 -32.13 -6.97 -17.34
N ILE A 11 -31.90 -6.11 -16.34
CA ILE A 11 -31.37 -4.76 -16.54
C ILE A 11 -29.89 -4.82 -16.95
N CYS A 12 -29.08 -5.73 -16.38
CA CYS A 12 -27.69 -5.95 -16.81
C CYS A 12 -27.60 -6.52 -18.24
N ALA A 13 -28.55 -7.37 -18.65
CA ALA A 13 -28.58 -7.93 -20.00
C ALA A 13 -29.05 -6.92 -21.07
N LEU A 14 -29.92 -5.98 -20.70
CA LEU A 14 -30.40 -4.92 -21.61
C LEU A 14 -29.39 -3.79 -21.79
N SER A 15 -28.51 -3.51 -20.80
CA SER A 15 -27.42 -2.55 -20.95
C SER A 15 -26.29 -3.06 -21.86
N LEU A 16 -26.17 -4.37 -22.06
CA LEU A 16 -25.21 -4.96 -23.00
C LEU A 16 -25.71 -4.94 -24.46
N LEU A 17 -26.97 -4.68 -24.72
CA LEU A 17 -27.54 -4.67 -26.07
C LEU A 17 -27.72 -3.25 -26.67
N SER A 18 -27.51 -2.19 -25.88
CA SER A 18 -27.59 -0.80 -26.37
C SER A 18 -26.23 -0.15 -26.66
N ALA A 19 -25.14 -0.89 -26.63
CA ALA A 19 -23.80 -0.41 -27.01
C ALA A 19 -23.54 -0.59 -28.52
N SER A 20 -24.51 -0.23 -29.38
CA SER A 20 -24.28 -0.16 -30.82
C SER A 20 -24.29 1.30 -31.27
N ALA A 21 -23.15 1.74 -31.80
CA ALA A 21 -22.91 2.94 -32.62
C ALA A 21 -22.97 4.29 -31.91
N GLN A 22 -22.21 4.46 -30.83
CA GLN A 22 -21.53 5.72 -30.58
C GLN A 22 -20.07 5.51 -31.06
N GLU A 23 -19.53 6.44 -31.84
CA GLU A 23 -18.09 6.46 -32.15
C GLU A 23 -17.37 6.33 -30.82
N SER A 24 -16.66 5.22 -30.61
CA SER A 24 -15.97 4.96 -29.35
C SER A 24 -14.90 6.03 -29.20
N VAL A 25 -15.11 6.96 -28.29
CA VAL A 25 -14.06 7.90 -27.88
C VAL A 25 -12.88 7.03 -27.46
N LYS A 26 -11.77 7.15 -28.18
CA LYS A 26 -10.56 6.40 -27.86
C LYS A 26 -9.97 6.98 -26.58
N HIS A 27 -9.94 6.18 -25.52
CA HIS A 27 -9.35 6.54 -24.25
C HIS A 27 -7.91 6.10 -24.17
N ASP A 28 -7.14 6.76 -23.30
CA ASP A 28 -5.74 6.45 -23.08
C ASP A 28 -5.61 5.25 -22.14
N SER A 29 -5.39 4.06 -22.70
CA SER A 29 -5.17 2.82 -21.94
C SER A 29 -3.84 2.79 -21.18
N LEU A 30 -2.94 3.76 -21.42
CA LEU A 30 -1.63 3.80 -20.78
C LEU A 30 -1.70 4.20 -19.29
N PHE A 31 -2.83 4.78 -18.84
CA PHE A 31 -3.04 5.06 -17.42
C PHE A 31 -3.32 3.82 -16.57
N THR A 32 -3.54 2.66 -17.17
CA THR A 32 -3.94 1.46 -16.46
C THR A 32 -2.78 0.49 -16.29
N PRO A 33 -2.59 -0.12 -15.12
CA PRO A 33 -1.59 -1.15 -14.95
C PRO A 33 -1.86 -2.34 -15.88
N TYR A 34 -0.80 -2.95 -16.42
CA TYR A 34 -0.89 -4.13 -17.30
C TYR A 34 -1.73 -5.28 -16.71
N LYS A 35 -1.57 -5.51 -15.40
CA LYS A 35 -2.28 -6.56 -14.65
C LYS A 35 -3.80 -6.49 -14.72
N LEU A 36 -4.37 -5.34 -15.06
CA LEU A 36 -5.82 -5.13 -15.12
C LEU A 36 -6.45 -5.43 -16.48
N ASN A 37 -5.67 -5.83 -17.48
CA ASN A 37 -6.17 -6.17 -18.81
C ASN A 37 -6.74 -7.59 -18.91
N TYR A 38 -6.64 -8.38 -17.85
CA TYR A 38 -7.11 -9.76 -17.77
C TYR A 38 -7.83 -9.98 -16.45
N LEU A 39 -8.74 -10.94 -16.40
CA LEU A 39 -9.41 -11.33 -15.16
C LEU A 39 -8.80 -12.62 -14.61
N PRO A 40 -8.64 -12.73 -13.28
CA PRO A 40 -8.23 -13.98 -12.65
C PRO A 40 -9.22 -15.11 -12.90
N ALA A 41 -8.73 -16.35 -12.88
CA ALA A 41 -9.60 -17.53 -12.95
C ALA A 41 -10.61 -17.51 -11.77
N GLY A 42 -11.86 -17.88 -12.03
CA GLY A 42 -12.92 -17.86 -11.03
C GLY A 42 -13.50 -16.48 -10.71
N SER A 43 -13.12 -15.44 -11.46
CA SER A 43 -13.71 -14.11 -11.29
C SER A 43 -15.25 -14.13 -11.47
N PRO A 44 -15.98 -13.43 -10.61
CA PRO A 44 -17.44 -13.25 -10.79
C PRO A 44 -17.76 -12.54 -12.10
N VAL A 45 -18.91 -12.85 -12.68
CA VAL A 45 -19.34 -12.30 -14.00
C VAL A 45 -19.39 -10.77 -14.00
N TRP A 46 -19.76 -10.13 -12.88
CA TRP A 46 -19.81 -8.68 -12.78
C TRP A 46 -18.44 -8.01 -12.95
N MET A 47 -17.33 -8.70 -12.64
CA MET A 47 -15.98 -8.18 -12.87
C MET A 47 -15.64 -7.99 -14.36
N ALA A 48 -16.41 -8.57 -15.28
CA ALA A 48 -16.23 -8.34 -16.72
C ALA A 48 -16.35 -6.85 -17.09
N GLN A 49 -17.15 -6.08 -16.35
CA GLN A 49 -17.30 -4.63 -16.53
C GLN A 49 -15.97 -3.88 -16.30
N MET A 50 -15.10 -4.40 -15.44
CA MET A 50 -13.80 -3.80 -15.17
C MET A 50 -12.87 -3.77 -16.40
N MET A 51 -13.15 -4.58 -17.42
CA MET A 51 -12.40 -4.60 -18.69
C MET A 51 -12.66 -3.39 -19.58
N SER A 52 -13.74 -2.64 -19.31
CA SER A 52 -14.09 -1.40 -20.01
C SER A 52 -14.41 -0.33 -18.96
N PRO A 53 -13.39 0.22 -18.28
CA PRO A 53 -13.61 1.06 -17.11
C PRO A 53 -14.22 2.44 -17.40
N ASP A 54 -14.04 2.98 -18.62
CA ASP A 54 -14.56 4.29 -18.93
C ASP A 54 -16.10 4.33 -18.96
N GLY A 55 -16.68 5.30 -18.28
CA GLY A 55 -18.14 5.43 -18.10
C GLY A 55 -18.73 4.45 -17.07
N LEU A 56 -17.93 3.54 -16.52
CA LEU A 56 -18.37 2.57 -15.52
C LEU A 56 -18.80 3.28 -14.23
N ASP A 57 -19.93 2.81 -13.67
CA ASP A 57 -20.35 3.22 -12.34
C ASP A 57 -19.48 2.54 -11.29
N TYR A 58 -18.54 3.31 -10.75
CA TYR A 58 -17.56 2.81 -9.77
C TYR A 58 -18.23 2.41 -8.46
N ASN A 59 -19.21 3.17 -7.99
CA ASN A 59 -19.87 2.88 -6.71
C ASN A 59 -20.69 1.58 -6.81
N ALA A 60 -21.45 1.39 -7.89
CA ALA A 60 -22.16 0.13 -8.12
C ALA A 60 -21.23 -1.09 -8.23
N LEU A 61 -20.01 -0.89 -8.75
CA LEU A 61 -19.00 -1.95 -8.80
C LEU A 61 -18.45 -2.28 -7.41
N VAL A 62 -18.19 -1.26 -6.58
CA VAL A 62 -17.79 -1.44 -5.17
C VAL A 62 -18.86 -2.18 -4.39
N ASP A 63 -20.14 -1.85 -4.58
CA ASP A 63 -21.26 -2.55 -3.96
C ASP A 63 -21.31 -4.04 -4.39
N SER A 64 -21.07 -4.31 -5.67
CA SER A 64 -21.01 -5.69 -6.18
C SER A 64 -19.85 -6.47 -5.55
N PHE A 65 -18.73 -5.84 -5.31
CA PHE A 65 -17.60 -6.45 -4.60
C PHE A 65 -17.92 -6.70 -3.12
N ASN A 66 -18.57 -5.79 -2.46
CA ASN A 66 -18.99 -5.96 -1.06
C ASN A 66 -19.99 -7.12 -0.92
N ILE A 67 -20.96 -7.24 -1.84
CA ILE A 67 -21.86 -8.39 -1.91
C ILE A 67 -21.06 -9.69 -2.13
N TYR A 68 -20.08 -9.69 -3.03
CA TYR A 68 -19.21 -10.85 -3.25
C TYR A 68 -18.47 -11.26 -1.98
N LEU A 69 -17.91 -10.30 -1.23
CA LEU A 69 -17.23 -10.55 0.04
C LEU A 69 -18.19 -11.10 1.10
N HIS A 70 -19.42 -10.63 1.13
CA HIS A 70 -20.48 -11.14 2.01
C HIS A 70 -20.83 -12.60 1.68
N ASP A 71 -21.06 -12.90 0.40
CA ASP A 71 -21.43 -14.24 -0.06
C ASP A 71 -20.26 -15.24 0.00
N ASN A 72 -19.02 -14.77 0.09
CA ASN A 72 -17.81 -15.58 0.14
C ASN A 72 -16.93 -15.19 1.35
N PRO A 73 -17.26 -15.60 2.58
CA PRO A 73 -16.53 -15.22 3.78
C PRO A 73 -15.02 -15.58 3.76
N GLY A 74 -14.65 -16.66 3.02
CA GLY A 74 -13.27 -17.06 2.78
C GLY A 74 -12.46 -16.04 1.96
N ALA A 75 -13.13 -15.22 1.13
CA ALA A 75 -12.48 -14.21 0.30
C ALA A 75 -11.75 -13.15 1.14
N ARG A 76 -12.32 -12.75 2.27
CA ARG A 76 -11.67 -11.79 3.18
C ARG A 76 -10.43 -12.35 3.85
N ARG A 77 -10.37 -13.66 4.09
CA ARG A 77 -9.20 -14.37 4.61
C ARG A 77 -8.19 -14.70 3.52
N LYS A 78 -8.44 -14.25 2.27
CA LYS A 78 -7.64 -14.59 1.11
C LYS A 78 -7.44 -16.10 0.97
N SER A 79 -8.53 -16.87 0.97
CA SER A 79 -8.43 -18.29 0.62
C SER A 79 -7.75 -18.41 -0.75
N PRO A 80 -7.00 -19.48 -1.03
CA PRO A 80 -6.30 -19.65 -2.30
C PRO A 80 -7.22 -19.42 -3.52
N GLU A 81 -8.51 -19.82 -3.41
CA GLU A 81 -9.49 -19.73 -4.49
C GLU A 81 -9.94 -18.27 -4.75
N THR A 82 -9.92 -17.42 -3.74
CA THR A 82 -10.47 -16.05 -3.82
C THR A 82 -9.41 -14.96 -3.78
N LYS A 83 -8.17 -15.31 -3.38
CA LYS A 83 -7.05 -14.34 -3.23
C LYS A 83 -6.82 -13.50 -4.48
N GLN A 84 -6.78 -14.14 -5.65
CA GLN A 84 -6.53 -13.46 -6.92
C GLN A 84 -7.66 -12.50 -7.29
N VAL A 85 -8.92 -12.92 -7.09
CA VAL A 85 -10.11 -12.08 -7.33
C VAL A 85 -10.08 -10.82 -6.47
N VAL A 86 -9.82 -10.99 -5.18
CA VAL A 86 -9.75 -9.87 -4.22
C VAL A 86 -8.60 -8.92 -4.55
N ASN A 87 -7.40 -9.44 -4.80
CA ASN A 87 -6.25 -8.62 -5.15
C ASN A 87 -6.47 -7.87 -6.46
N HIS A 88 -7.03 -8.53 -7.48
CA HIS A 88 -7.34 -7.91 -8.76
C HIS A 88 -8.33 -6.75 -8.62
N PHE A 89 -9.41 -6.94 -7.86
CA PHE A 89 -10.37 -5.87 -7.60
C PHE A 89 -9.72 -4.69 -6.87
N ARG A 90 -8.87 -4.94 -5.86
CA ARG A 90 -8.17 -3.89 -5.13
C ARG A 90 -7.19 -3.11 -6.00
N ARG A 91 -6.46 -3.79 -6.90
CA ARG A 91 -5.63 -3.13 -7.91
C ARG A 91 -6.47 -2.24 -8.82
N PHE A 92 -7.65 -2.73 -9.22
CA PHE A 92 -8.60 -1.92 -9.98
C PHE A 92 -9.04 -0.67 -9.20
N GLN A 93 -9.44 -0.81 -7.95
CA GLN A 93 -9.81 0.33 -7.10
C GLN A 93 -8.66 1.34 -7.03
N LYS A 94 -7.44 0.88 -6.74
CA LYS A 94 -6.27 1.74 -6.65
C LYS A 94 -5.97 2.47 -7.97
N ALA A 95 -6.09 1.79 -9.09
CA ALA A 95 -5.80 2.36 -10.40
C ALA A 95 -6.85 3.39 -10.84
N TYR A 96 -8.12 3.13 -10.58
CA TYR A 96 -9.23 3.88 -11.17
C TYR A 96 -9.95 4.83 -10.23
N SER A 97 -9.82 4.71 -8.90
CA SER A 97 -10.49 5.62 -7.94
C SER A 97 -10.20 7.10 -8.21
N ARG A 98 -9.00 7.40 -8.68
CA ARG A 98 -8.56 8.77 -9.05
C ARG A 98 -9.27 9.36 -10.28
N PHE A 99 -9.94 8.53 -11.07
CA PHE A 99 -10.69 8.95 -12.25
C PHE A 99 -12.21 9.00 -12.01
N VAL A 100 -12.65 8.72 -10.80
CA VAL A 100 -14.06 8.75 -10.43
C VAL A 100 -14.52 10.21 -10.34
N GLN A 101 -15.57 10.52 -11.08
CA GLN A 101 -16.18 11.84 -11.10
C GLN A 101 -17.20 12.00 -9.94
N PRO A 102 -17.69 13.21 -9.65
CA PRO A 102 -18.69 13.44 -8.60
C PRO A 102 -19.99 12.64 -8.78
N ASP A 103 -20.32 12.24 -10.03
CA ASP A 103 -21.48 11.39 -10.33
C ASP A 103 -21.22 9.89 -10.10
N GLY A 104 -20.06 9.53 -9.55
CA GLY A 104 -19.66 8.14 -9.28
C GLY A 104 -19.14 7.36 -10.48
N ARG A 105 -19.01 7.98 -11.66
CA ARG A 105 -18.55 7.34 -12.88
C ARG A 105 -17.07 7.55 -13.13
N ILE A 106 -16.42 6.52 -13.67
CA ILE A 106 -15.02 6.62 -14.13
C ILE A 106 -15.00 7.37 -15.46
N LYS A 107 -14.11 8.37 -15.56
CA LYS A 107 -13.84 9.08 -16.81
C LYS A 107 -12.35 9.08 -17.08
N LEU A 108 -11.95 8.32 -18.11
CA LEU A 108 -10.54 8.19 -18.49
C LEU A 108 -10.09 9.34 -19.41
N PRO A 109 -8.78 9.69 -19.38
CA PRO A 109 -8.19 10.66 -20.29
C PRO A 109 -8.31 10.25 -21.77
N PRO A 110 -8.33 11.21 -22.71
CA PRO A 110 -8.27 10.92 -24.15
C PRO A 110 -6.98 10.19 -24.54
N ALA A 111 -7.02 9.45 -25.64
CA ALA A 111 -5.85 8.76 -26.17
C ALA A 111 -4.70 9.74 -26.51
N GLY A 112 -3.47 9.32 -26.18
CA GLY A 112 -2.25 10.11 -26.38
C GLY A 112 -1.93 11.11 -25.28
N ASN A 113 -2.80 11.29 -24.30
CA ASN A 113 -2.55 12.23 -23.20
C ASN A 113 -1.34 11.83 -22.37
N TYR A 114 -1.21 10.54 -22.03
CA TYR A 114 -0.08 10.01 -21.28
C TYR A 114 1.26 10.32 -21.97
N HIS A 115 1.37 10.04 -23.26
CA HIS A 115 2.58 10.28 -24.06
C HIS A 115 2.97 11.77 -24.02
N ASN A 116 2.02 12.67 -24.19
CA ASN A 116 2.27 14.11 -24.14
C ASN A 116 2.73 14.58 -22.75
N GLU A 117 2.16 14.05 -21.67
CA GLU A 117 2.53 14.41 -20.31
C GLU A 117 3.93 13.87 -19.94
N VAL A 118 4.29 12.66 -20.39
CA VAL A 118 5.63 12.12 -20.19
C VAL A 118 6.69 12.97 -20.91
N LYS A 119 6.42 13.38 -22.15
CA LYS A 119 7.28 14.34 -22.89
C LYS A 119 7.41 15.66 -22.16
N ARG A 120 6.31 16.17 -21.61
CA ARG A 120 6.27 17.40 -20.83
C ARG A 120 7.11 17.28 -19.56
N ALA A 121 6.97 16.20 -18.79
CA ALA A 121 7.77 15.93 -17.60
C ALA A 121 9.28 15.83 -17.93
N ALA A 122 9.64 15.15 -19.01
CA ALA A 122 11.02 15.07 -19.48
C ALA A 122 11.60 16.45 -19.86
N ALA A 123 10.81 17.30 -20.52
CA ALA A 123 11.23 18.67 -20.83
C ALA A 123 11.43 19.53 -19.57
N GLU A 124 10.56 19.38 -18.57
CA GLU A 124 10.68 20.03 -17.26
C GLU A 124 12.02 19.68 -16.57
N VAL A 125 12.34 18.39 -16.47
CA VAL A 125 13.64 17.93 -15.90
C VAL A 125 14.83 18.50 -16.65
N ARG A 126 14.80 18.54 -17.99
CA ARG A 126 15.88 19.14 -18.80
C ARG A 126 16.06 20.62 -18.50
N MET A 127 14.99 21.37 -18.32
CA MET A 127 15.02 22.79 -18.00
C MET A 127 15.58 23.05 -16.59
N GLU A 128 15.18 22.24 -15.62
CA GLU A 128 15.72 22.31 -14.25
C GLU A 128 17.22 22.04 -14.23
N ARG A 129 17.69 20.99 -14.89
CA ARG A 129 19.11 20.66 -15.01
C ARG A 129 19.89 21.74 -15.74
N ALA A 130 19.30 22.42 -16.69
CA ALA A 130 19.91 23.56 -17.36
C ALA A 130 19.98 24.85 -16.51
N GLY A 131 19.48 24.80 -15.24
CA GLY A 131 19.41 25.94 -14.34
C GLY A 131 18.47 27.05 -14.80
N LYS A 132 17.54 26.78 -15.69
CA LYS A 132 16.58 27.75 -16.25
C LYS A 132 15.29 27.86 -15.43
N MET A 133 15.05 26.92 -14.52
CA MET A 133 13.94 26.99 -13.58
C MET A 133 14.48 27.26 -12.17
N ARG A 134 13.88 28.22 -11.47
CA ARG A 134 14.05 28.37 -10.04
C ARG A 134 13.02 27.49 -9.34
N THR A 135 13.45 26.52 -8.56
CA THR A 135 12.59 25.83 -7.61
C THR A 135 12.18 26.83 -6.52
N THR A 136 10.88 27.10 -6.42
CA THR A 136 10.32 27.96 -5.37
C THR A 136 10.19 27.18 -4.07
N ALA A 137 11.30 26.81 -3.45
CA ALA A 137 11.28 26.37 -2.06
C ALA A 137 11.37 27.62 -1.19
N VAL A 138 10.32 27.92 -0.46
CA VAL A 138 10.26 29.08 0.45
C VAL A 138 10.95 28.70 1.74
N ARG A 139 12.01 29.43 2.07
CA ARG A 139 12.54 29.52 3.43
C ARG A 139 12.86 30.98 3.71
N ASP A 140 12.52 31.44 4.91
CA ASP A 140 13.10 32.67 5.47
C ASP A 140 14.62 32.47 5.63
N GLY A 141 15.39 32.85 4.61
CA GLY A 141 16.85 32.98 4.69
C GLY A 141 17.70 31.76 4.31
N GLY A 142 17.20 30.70 3.68
CA GLY A 142 18.03 29.56 3.22
C GLY A 142 17.33 28.59 2.28
N THR A 143 18.09 27.92 1.42
CA THR A 143 17.59 26.82 0.58
C THR A 143 17.45 25.56 1.41
N VAL A 144 16.21 25.03 1.51
CA VAL A 144 15.96 23.68 2.07
C VAL A 144 16.48 22.65 1.08
N ALA A 145 17.18 21.61 1.59
CA ALA A 145 17.64 20.52 0.75
C ALA A 145 16.46 19.81 0.04
N PRO A 146 16.67 19.29 -1.18
CA PRO A 146 15.62 18.56 -1.90
C PRO A 146 15.27 17.25 -1.19
N TRP A 147 14.12 16.66 -1.51
CA TRP A 147 13.75 15.32 -1.07
C TRP A 147 14.82 14.30 -1.44
N ARG A 148 15.11 13.38 -0.52
CA ARG A 148 16.04 12.27 -0.73
C ARG A 148 15.38 10.95 -0.34
N VAL A 149 15.69 9.88 -1.07
CA VAL A 149 15.25 8.52 -0.70
C VAL A 149 16.06 8.01 0.48
N ILE A 150 15.39 7.35 1.41
CA ILE A 150 16.02 6.81 2.63
C ILE A 150 15.78 5.30 2.81
N SER A 151 14.78 4.68 2.17
CA SER A 151 14.45 3.26 2.37
C SER A 151 13.56 2.73 1.23
N PRO A 152 13.63 1.41 0.92
CA PRO A 152 14.65 0.45 1.35
C PRO A 152 15.95 0.61 0.55
N ILE A 153 17.08 0.31 1.16
CA ILE A 153 18.39 0.28 0.48
C ILE A 153 18.91 -1.14 0.36
N VAL A 154 18.83 -1.91 1.43
CA VAL A 154 19.10 -3.35 1.46
C VAL A 154 18.15 -4.02 2.45
N THR A 155 17.55 -5.14 2.04
CA THR A 155 16.54 -5.83 2.85
C THR A 155 17.04 -7.20 3.30
N TYR A 156 16.82 -7.50 4.58
CA TYR A 156 17.09 -8.80 5.19
C TYR A 156 15.79 -9.44 5.72
N ASP A 157 15.70 -10.76 5.67
CA ASP A 157 14.63 -11.49 6.34
C ASP A 157 14.84 -11.47 7.86
N TYR A 158 13.85 -10.98 8.61
CA TYR A 158 13.97 -10.79 10.06
C TYR A 158 14.05 -12.11 10.84
N GLN A 159 13.52 -13.21 10.30
CA GLN A 159 13.58 -14.53 10.96
C GLN A 159 14.86 -15.29 10.59
N HIS A 160 15.22 -15.32 9.32
CA HIS A 160 16.36 -16.12 8.84
C HIS A 160 17.69 -15.38 8.87
N LYS A 161 17.68 -14.06 9.15
CA LYS A 161 18.90 -13.23 9.27
C LYS A 161 19.79 -13.25 8.01
N LYS A 162 19.20 -13.42 6.83
CA LYS A 162 19.86 -13.43 5.52
C LYS A 162 19.26 -12.39 4.60
N LEU A 163 19.95 -12.07 3.49
CA LEU A 163 19.39 -11.22 2.46
C LEU A 163 18.01 -11.75 2.03
N SER A 164 17.03 -10.87 2.00
CA SER A 164 15.68 -11.18 1.56
C SER A 164 15.59 -11.01 0.04
N PRO A 165 14.97 -11.93 -0.70
CA PRO A 165 14.70 -11.73 -2.11
C PRO A 165 13.51 -10.78 -2.37
N ALA A 166 12.99 -10.08 -1.34
CA ALA A 166 11.79 -9.26 -1.39
C ALA A 166 12.10 -7.79 -1.04
N GLN A 167 12.46 -6.98 -2.05
CA GLN A 167 12.78 -5.56 -1.86
C GLN A 167 12.12 -4.63 -2.88
N ALA A 168 12.26 -4.93 -4.18
CA ALA A 168 11.84 -4.05 -5.25
C ALA A 168 11.31 -4.85 -6.43
N ASN A 169 10.19 -4.45 -7.00
CA ASN A 169 9.62 -5.12 -8.16
C ASN A 169 10.39 -4.73 -9.43
N ILE A 170 11.17 -5.65 -9.97
CA ILE A 170 11.98 -5.45 -11.18
C ILE A 170 11.37 -6.23 -12.33
N GLN A 171 10.80 -5.49 -13.27
CA GLN A 171 10.08 -6.06 -14.41
C GLN A 171 11.01 -6.54 -15.54
N ARG A 172 12.05 -5.76 -15.84
CA ARG A 172 12.97 -6.05 -16.94
C ARG A 172 14.38 -5.67 -16.57
N PHE A 173 15.31 -6.37 -17.17
CA PHE A 173 16.72 -6.03 -17.08
C PHE A 173 17.47 -6.47 -18.35
N LYS A 174 18.68 -5.95 -18.52
CA LYS A 174 19.64 -6.40 -19.51
C LYS A 174 21.05 -6.34 -18.97
N ALA A 175 21.83 -7.40 -19.18
CA ALA A 175 23.26 -7.42 -18.96
C ALA A 175 23.99 -7.08 -20.27
N SER A 176 25.01 -6.22 -20.18
CA SER A 176 25.80 -5.87 -21.36
C SER A 176 26.65 -7.05 -21.83
N ARG A 177 26.73 -7.21 -23.15
CA ARG A 177 27.61 -8.23 -23.78
C ARG A 177 29.06 -7.77 -23.85
N SER A 178 29.30 -6.47 -24.05
CA SER A 178 30.64 -5.89 -24.14
C SER A 178 31.31 -5.68 -22.78
N ASN A 179 30.51 -5.54 -21.72
CA ASN A 179 31.02 -5.39 -20.36
C ASN A 179 30.07 -6.08 -19.37
N PRO A 180 30.36 -7.31 -18.89
CA PRO A 180 29.47 -8.07 -18.01
C PRO A 180 29.21 -7.42 -16.64
N ASP A 181 30.01 -6.44 -16.21
CA ASP A 181 29.81 -5.74 -14.96
C ASP A 181 28.73 -4.65 -15.06
N VAL A 182 28.32 -4.30 -16.30
CA VAL A 182 27.32 -3.28 -16.58
C VAL A 182 25.96 -3.94 -16.85
N LEU A 183 24.99 -3.62 -16.02
CA LEU A 183 23.61 -3.99 -16.23
C LEU A 183 22.68 -2.79 -16.03
N TYR A 184 21.51 -2.87 -16.65
CA TYR A 184 20.39 -1.97 -16.36
C TYR A 184 19.19 -2.80 -15.98
N CYS A 185 18.42 -2.32 -14.98
CA CYS A 185 17.15 -2.92 -14.64
C CYS A 185 16.06 -1.85 -14.47
N GLY A 186 14.83 -2.24 -14.69
CA GLY A 186 13.67 -1.37 -14.68
C GLY A 186 12.55 -1.92 -13.83
N SER A 187 11.98 -1.01 -13.01
CA SER A 187 10.90 -1.35 -12.09
C SER A 187 9.51 -1.26 -12.71
N GLU A 188 8.54 -1.87 -12.04
CA GLU A 188 7.11 -1.71 -12.35
C GLU A 188 6.66 -0.24 -12.19
N THR A 189 7.34 0.52 -11.35
CA THR A 189 7.01 1.90 -11.00
C THR A 189 7.67 2.97 -11.90
N GLY A 190 8.45 2.54 -12.90
CA GLY A 190 9.03 3.42 -13.91
C GLY A 190 10.44 3.91 -13.60
N LEU A 191 11.14 3.35 -12.62
CA LEU A 191 12.53 3.67 -12.36
C LEU A 191 13.46 2.75 -13.17
N VAL A 192 14.53 3.33 -13.72
CA VAL A 192 15.64 2.59 -14.34
C VAL A 192 16.87 2.74 -13.45
N PHE A 193 17.48 1.61 -13.13
CA PHE A 193 18.72 1.55 -12.35
C PHE A 193 19.86 0.99 -13.21
N ARG A 194 21.07 1.39 -12.86
CA ARG A 194 22.32 0.92 -13.47
C ARG A 194 23.26 0.38 -12.41
N THR A 195 23.96 -0.69 -12.70
CA THR A 195 25.16 -1.15 -12.00
C THR A 195 26.36 -1.15 -12.93
N ILE A 196 27.56 -0.98 -12.37
CA ILE A 196 28.86 -1.10 -13.04
C ILE A 196 29.80 -2.06 -12.30
N ASP A 197 29.29 -2.78 -11.33
CA ASP A 197 29.99 -3.68 -10.42
C ASP A 197 29.29 -5.06 -10.34
N LYS A 198 28.65 -5.48 -11.41
CA LYS A 198 27.96 -6.77 -11.50
C LYS A 198 26.88 -6.94 -10.42
N GLY A 199 26.11 -5.87 -10.17
CA GLY A 199 24.95 -5.88 -9.28
C GLY A 199 25.26 -5.77 -7.80
N GLU A 200 26.53 -5.56 -7.40
CA GLU A 200 26.85 -5.33 -5.98
C GLU A 200 26.19 -4.06 -5.47
N THR A 201 26.14 -3.02 -6.31
CA THR A 201 25.41 -1.77 -6.05
C THR A 201 24.64 -1.30 -7.27
N TRP A 202 23.47 -0.71 -7.02
CA TRP A 202 22.60 -0.12 -8.04
C TRP A 202 22.40 1.37 -7.76
N SER A 203 22.43 2.15 -8.83
CA SER A 203 22.14 3.59 -8.78
C SER A 203 21.04 3.93 -9.78
N PRO A 204 20.12 4.85 -9.47
CA PRO A 204 19.09 5.27 -10.41
C PRO A 204 19.72 6.03 -11.58
N CYS A 205 19.24 5.76 -12.78
CA CYS A 205 19.54 6.57 -13.95
C CYS A 205 18.82 7.92 -13.85
N ASN A 206 19.49 9.02 -14.22
CA ASN A 206 18.89 10.36 -14.15
C ASN A 206 17.61 10.51 -14.98
N GLY A 207 17.39 9.64 -15.98
CA GLY A 207 16.18 9.60 -16.79
C GLY A 207 14.97 8.98 -16.12
N GLY A 208 15.15 8.17 -15.07
CA GLY A 208 14.07 7.51 -14.36
C GLY A 208 13.13 8.45 -13.61
N GLU A 209 13.49 9.71 -13.44
CA GLU A 209 12.67 10.70 -12.75
C GLU A 209 11.33 11.03 -13.43
N TRP A 210 11.18 10.73 -14.71
CA TRP A 210 9.96 11.01 -15.47
C TRP A 210 9.38 9.83 -16.25
N MET A 211 10.08 8.68 -16.30
CA MET A 211 9.53 7.48 -16.92
C MET A 211 8.39 6.99 -16.05
N ALA A 212 7.18 7.19 -16.51
CA ALA A 212 5.99 6.81 -15.77
C ALA A 212 5.47 5.47 -16.22
N GLY A 213 5.11 4.65 -15.24
CA GLY A 213 4.58 3.32 -15.46
C GLY A 213 5.69 2.28 -15.65
N GLU A 214 5.28 1.07 -15.84
CA GLU A 214 6.09 -0.12 -15.93
C GLU A 214 7.17 -0.03 -17.01
N ILE A 215 8.40 -0.40 -16.68
CA ILE A 215 9.47 -0.62 -17.65
C ILE A 215 9.24 -1.96 -18.31
N THR A 216 8.84 -1.94 -19.56
CA THR A 216 8.38 -3.14 -20.29
C THR A 216 9.48 -3.82 -21.10
N THR A 217 10.55 -3.09 -21.42
CA THR A 217 11.71 -3.61 -22.14
C THR A 217 12.96 -2.80 -21.84
N ILE A 218 14.09 -3.48 -21.80
CA ILE A 218 15.43 -2.87 -21.76
C ILE A 218 16.31 -3.67 -22.72
N ASP A 219 17.08 -2.99 -23.56
CA ASP A 219 18.16 -3.59 -24.32
C ASP A 219 19.40 -2.70 -24.35
N ILE A 220 20.57 -3.30 -24.53
CA ILE A 220 21.87 -2.62 -24.53
C ILE A 220 22.55 -2.97 -25.86
N SER A 221 23.15 -1.95 -26.51
CA SER A 221 23.97 -2.18 -27.69
C SER A 221 25.07 -3.21 -27.39
N SER A 222 25.24 -4.17 -28.29
CA SER A 222 26.24 -5.23 -28.11
C SER A 222 27.66 -4.69 -28.11
N SER A 223 27.90 -3.52 -28.69
CA SER A 223 29.23 -2.88 -28.81
C SER A 223 29.50 -1.77 -27.82
N ASN A 224 28.43 -1.15 -27.22
CA ASN A 224 28.52 -0.02 -26.35
C ASN A 224 27.62 -0.17 -25.12
N PRO A 225 28.17 -0.39 -23.92
CA PRO A 225 27.34 -0.59 -22.70
C PRO A 225 26.62 0.70 -22.24
N ASP A 226 26.99 1.86 -22.78
CA ASP A 226 26.35 3.14 -22.44
C ASP A 226 25.21 3.50 -23.42
N ARG A 227 24.99 2.71 -24.48
CA ARG A 227 23.90 2.88 -25.41
C ARG A 227 22.76 1.92 -25.06
N VAL A 228 21.67 2.48 -24.58
CA VAL A 228 20.56 1.75 -23.95
C VAL A 228 19.22 2.14 -24.54
N LEU A 229 18.39 1.14 -24.79
CA LEU A 229 17.00 1.27 -25.24
C LEU A 229 16.06 0.85 -24.11
N VAL A 230 15.07 1.68 -23.82
CA VAL A 230 14.05 1.42 -22.77
C VAL A 230 12.66 1.67 -23.32
N GLY A 231 11.73 0.75 -23.04
CA GLY A 231 10.31 0.97 -23.23
C GLY A 231 9.63 1.19 -21.89
N ALA A 232 8.93 2.30 -21.72
CA ALA A 232 8.21 2.65 -20.52
C ALA A 232 6.81 3.16 -20.86
N GLY A 233 5.77 2.51 -20.35
CA GLY A 233 4.41 2.85 -20.70
C GLY A 233 4.17 2.76 -22.23
N GLY A 234 4.02 3.88 -22.91
CA GLY A 234 3.82 3.94 -24.36
C GLY A 234 4.98 4.59 -25.12
N VAL A 235 6.13 4.80 -24.48
CA VAL A 235 7.28 5.57 -25.03
C VAL A 235 8.51 4.69 -25.12
N PHE A 236 9.22 4.75 -26.26
CA PHE A 236 10.55 4.17 -26.40
C PHE A 236 11.60 5.26 -26.23
N TRP A 237 12.51 5.04 -25.31
CA TRP A 237 13.60 5.92 -24.97
C TRP A 237 14.94 5.33 -25.37
N ILE A 238 15.85 6.17 -25.85
CA ILE A 238 17.24 5.78 -26.09
C ILE A 238 18.19 6.70 -25.31
N SER A 239 19.18 6.10 -24.67
CA SER A 239 20.31 6.82 -24.09
C SER A 239 21.58 6.42 -24.83
N ASN A 240 22.51 7.39 -24.99
CA ASN A 240 23.83 7.16 -25.57
C ASN A 240 24.97 7.45 -24.56
N ASP A 241 24.63 7.70 -23.31
CA ASP A 241 25.54 8.16 -22.26
C ASP A 241 25.32 7.46 -20.92
N GLY A 242 24.88 6.22 -20.95
CA GLY A 242 24.71 5.40 -19.74
C GLY A 242 23.51 5.75 -18.90
N GLY A 243 22.46 6.32 -19.49
CA GLY A 243 21.24 6.69 -18.80
C GLY A 243 21.25 8.08 -18.17
N VAL A 244 22.22 8.92 -18.49
CA VAL A 244 22.26 10.31 -18.02
C VAL A 244 21.25 11.17 -18.78
N ASN A 245 21.18 11.01 -20.11
CA ASN A 245 20.20 11.67 -20.95
C ASN A 245 19.44 10.63 -21.79
N TRP A 246 18.20 10.97 -22.11
CA TRP A 246 17.30 10.10 -22.87
C TRP A 246 16.58 10.89 -23.97
N ASP A 247 16.51 10.30 -25.15
CA ASP A 247 15.78 10.80 -26.30
C ASP A 247 14.56 9.91 -26.58
N ASP A 248 13.42 10.54 -26.87
CA ASP A 248 12.21 9.85 -27.30
C ASP A 248 12.37 9.44 -28.79
N ILE A 249 12.32 8.15 -29.04
CA ILE A 249 12.37 7.56 -30.39
C ILE A 249 11.08 6.83 -30.74
N THR A 250 9.99 7.09 -30.07
CA THR A 250 8.70 6.43 -30.29
C THR A 250 8.24 6.64 -31.73
N PRO A 251 7.82 5.57 -32.47
CA PRO A 251 7.23 5.72 -33.79
C PRO A 251 6.02 6.66 -33.77
N GLU A 252 5.96 7.60 -34.72
CA GLU A 252 4.79 8.45 -34.90
C GLU A 252 3.59 7.61 -35.36
N LYS A 253 2.45 7.76 -34.68
CA LYS A 253 1.22 7.01 -34.95
C LYS A 253 -0.01 7.70 -34.40
N ASP A 254 -1.16 7.39 -34.98
CA ASP A 254 -2.44 7.96 -34.56
C ASP A 254 -2.91 7.47 -33.18
N THR A 255 -2.44 6.30 -32.75
CA THR A 255 -2.83 5.67 -31.49
C THR A 255 -1.61 5.12 -30.76
N TYR A 256 -1.45 5.52 -29.51
CA TYR A 256 -0.40 5.00 -28.64
C TYR A 256 -0.88 3.73 -27.91
N ALA A 257 -0.01 2.72 -27.86
CA ALA A 257 -0.20 1.50 -27.11
C ALA A 257 1.01 1.29 -26.20
N ARG A 258 0.85 0.49 -25.15
CA ARG A 258 1.97 0.14 -24.27
C ARG A 258 3.08 -0.50 -25.08
N THR A 259 4.29 -0.07 -24.80
CA THR A 259 5.50 -0.78 -25.23
C THR A 259 5.51 -2.20 -24.66
N SER A 260 6.16 -3.13 -25.29
CA SER A 260 6.23 -4.52 -24.84
C SER A 260 7.60 -5.15 -24.97
N SER A 261 8.24 -5.09 -26.13
CA SER A 261 9.57 -5.64 -26.35
C SER A 261 10.31 -4.81 -27.38
N ALA A 262 11.57 -4.51 -27.17
CA ALA A 262 12.41 -3.87 -28.17
C ALA A 262 13.85 -4.38 -28.07
N GLN A 263 14.54 -4.50 -29.22
CA GLN A 263 15.91 -4.98 -29.27
C GLN A 263 16.72 -4.28 -30.35
N PHE A 264 17.99 -4.04 -30.06
CA PHE A 264 19.00 -3.75 -31.08
C PHE A 264 19.37 -5.01 -31.88
N HIS A 265 19.66 -4.83 -33.14
CA HIS A 265 20.33 -5.87 -33.91
C HIS A 265 21.74 -6.15 -33.35
N PRO A 266 22.17 -7.42 -33.17
CA PRO A 266 23.39 -7.74 -32.43
C PRO A 266 24.69 -7.19 -33.03
N SER A 267 24.74 -6.91 -34.34
CA SER A 267 25.94 -6.40 -35.01
C SER A 267 25.82 -5.00 -35.61
N ASP A 268 24.60 -4.41 -35.62
CA ASP A 268 24.38 -3.04 -36.10
C ASP A 268 23.27 -2.37 -35.26
N ASP A 269 23.66 -1.63 -34.27
CA ASP A 269 22.74 -0.96 -33.31
C ASP A 269 21.95 0.22 -33.90
N LYS A 270 22.06 0.49 -35.22
CA LYS A 270 21.14 1.35 -35.96
C LYS A 270 19.86 0.62 -36.33
N ILE A 271 19.93 -0.70 -36.45
CA ILE A 271 18.74 -1.52 -36.69
C ILE A 271 18.10 -1.82 -35.34
N ILE A 272 16.84 -1.40 -35.18
CA ILE A 272 16.04 -1.59 -33.96
C ILE A 272 14.70 -2.20 -34.36
N LEU A 273 14.30 -3.26 -33.64
CA LEU A 273 12.93 -3.75 -33.64
C LEU A 273 12.24 -3.26 -32.36
N ALA A 274 11.07 -2.67 -32.50
CA ALA A 274 10.30 -2.14 -31.37
C ALA A 274 8.83 -2.56 -31.49
N GLY A 275 8.35 -3.30 -30.50
CA GLY A 275 6.99 -3.81 -30.42
C GLY A 275 6.19 -3.18 -29.32
N ASP A 276 4.94 -2.93 -29.60
CA ASP A 276 3.95 -2.53 -28.62
C ASP A 276 2.74 -3.50 -28.65
N ARG A 277 1.69 -3.16 -27.91
CA ARG A 277 0.46 -3.97 -27.85
C ARG A 277 -0.43 -3.88 -29.07
N ALA A 278 0.03 -3.23 -30.14
CA ALA A 278 -0.73 -3.09 -31.39
C ALA A 278 0.08 -3.51 -32.60
N GLN A 279 1.42 -3.36 -32.59
CA GLN A 279 2.22 -3.55 -33.80
C GLN A 279 3.72 -3.64 -33.50
N LEU A 280 4.45 -4.17 -34.51
CA LEU A 280 5.91 -4.23 -34.59
C LEU A 280 6.43 -3.21 -35.58
N TRP A 281 7.46 -2.50 -35.20
CA TRP A 281 8.16 -1.49 -35.99
C TRP A 281 9.63 -1.86 -36.18
N ARG A 282 10.21 -1.41 -37.27
CA ARG A 282 11.64 -1.54 -37.57
C ARG A 282 12.25 -0.20 -37.93
N SER A 283 13.38 0.12 -37.36
CA SER A 283 14.25 1.25 -37.72
C SER A 283 15.55 0.74 -38.30
N THR A 284 16.19 1.54 -39.19
CA THR A 284 17.53 1.29 -39.72
C THR A 284 18.49 2.47 -39.52
N ASP A 285 18.06 3.46 -38.77
CA ASP A 285 18.77 4.72 -38.52
C ASP A 285 18.85 5.07 -37.02
N GLY A 286 18.75 4.05 -36.15
CA GLY A 286 18.87 4.21 -34.71
C GLY A 286 17.62 4.80 -34.02
N GLY A 287 16.46 4.66 -34.65
CA GLY A 287 15.19 5.12 -34.13
C GLY A 287 14.76 6.49 -34.66
N ALA A 288 15.53 7.10 -35.57
CA ALA A 288 15.14 8.39 -36.14
C ALA A 288 13.92 8.26 -37.07
N THR A 289 13.81 7.16 -37.79
CA THR A 289 12.64 6.83 -38.62
C THR A 289 12.23 5.37 -38.43
N TRP A 290 10.95 5.08 -38.67
CA TRP A 290 10.37 3.78 -38.42
C TRP A 290 9.54 3.29 -39.61
N GLN A 291 9.60 1.99 -39.85
CA GLN A 291 8.79 1.27 -40.83
C GLN A 291 7.89 0.26 -40.09
N TRP A 292 6.63 0.21 -40.44
CA TRP A 292 5.73 -0.81 -39.94
C TRP A 292 6.17 -2.20 -40.45
N ALA A 293 6.20 -3.18 -39.57
CA ALA A 293 6.63 -4.55 -39.87
C ALA A 293 5.49 -5.58 -39.79
N LEU A 294 4.79 -5.65 -38.67
CA LEU A 294 3.68 -6.57 -38.41
C LEU A 294 2.62 -5.91 -37.53
N GLY A 295 1.34 -6.24 -37.76
CA GLY A 295 0.24 -5.86 -36.86
C GLY A 295 -0.04 -6.94 -35.82
N GLY A 296 -0.35 -6.55 -34.59
CA GLY A 296 -0.70 -7.42 -33.47
C GLY A 296 0.04 -7.04 -32.20
N MET A 297 -0.39 -7.59 -31.06
CA MET A 297 0.25 -7.35 -29.76
C MET A 297 1.55 -8.15 -29.66
N VAL A 298 2.69 -7.47 -29.59
CA VAL A 298 4.01 -8.10 -29.47
C VAL A 298 4.22 -8.59 -28.04
N PHE A 299 4.63 -9.84 -27.86
CA PHE A 299 5.00 -10.41 -26.56
C PHE A 299 6.50 -10.46 -26.34
N ASP A 300 7.25 -10.87 -27.38
CA ASP A 300 8.70 -11.00 -27.28
C ASP A 300 9.36 -10.90 -28.66
N ILE A 301 10.56 -10.32 -28.66
CA ILE A 301 11.45 -10.21 -29.83
C ILE A 301 12.79 -10.81 -29.40
N LYS A 302 13.39 -11.67 -30.23
CA LYS A 302 14.73 -12.23 -30.02
C LYS A 302 15.53 -12.28 -31.29
N PHE A 303 16.69 -11.61 -31.31
CA PHE A 303 17.72 -11.80 -32.30
C PHE A 303 18.61 -12.98 -31.92
N SER A 304 19.02 -13.77 -32.90
CA SER A 304 20.08 -14.76 -32.73
C SER A 304 21.44 -14.05 -32.65
N VAL A 305 22.20 -14.35 -31.60
CA VAL A 305 23.56 -13.82 -31.47
C VAL A 305 24.54 -14.49 -32.41
N GLN A 306 24.30 -15.78 -32.74
CA GLN A 306 25.15 -16.56 -33.63
C GLN A 306 24.91 -16.21 -35.09
N ASN A 307 23.67 -15.87 -35.48
CA ASN A 307 23.24 -15.45 -36.80
C ASN A 307 22.48 -14.12 -36.68
N PRO A 308 23.16 -12.97 -36.62
CA PRO A 308 22.53 -11.68 -36.27
C PRO A 308 21.34 -11.26 -37.15
N ASP A 309 21.31 -11.65 -38.43
CA ASP A 309 20.19 -11.37 -39.34
C ASP A 309 18.95 -12.24 -39.07
N VAL A 310 19.10 -13.31 -38.26
CA VAL A 310 17.99 -14.16 -37.85
C VAL A 310 17.33 -13.62 -36.58
N CYS A 311 16.03 -13.38 -36.65
CA CYS A 311 15.26 -13.01 -35.47
C CYS A 311 13.85 -13.62 -35.48
N TYR A 312 13.27 -13.66 -34.29
CA TYR A 312 11.94 -14.22 -34.06
C TYR A 312 11.08 -13.20 -33.30
N VAL A 313 9.78 -13.24 -33.58
CA VAL A 313 8.79 -12.45 -32.83
C VAL A 313 7.58 -13.30 -32.47
N ALA A 314 7.20 -13.27 -31.22
CA ALA A 314 5.93 -13.80 -30.73
C ALA A 314 4.91 -12.65 -30.67
N ILE A 315 3.83 -12.77 -31.46
CA ILE A 315 2.86 -11.69 -31.64
C ILE A 315 1.44 -12.25 -31.63
N GLU A 316 0.53 -11.61 -30.91
CA GLU A 316 -0.88 -11.99 -30.90
C GLU A 316 -1.58 -11.41 -32.13
N GLN A 317 -2.24 -12.27 -32.86
CA GLN A 317 -3.09 -11.93 -34.00
C GLN A 317 -4.36 -12.80 -33.91
N ASN A 318 -5.52 -12.19 -34.09
CA ASN A 318 -6.80 -12.89 -34.02
C ASN A 318 -6.97 -13.73 -32.72
N TYR A 319 -6.56 -13.14 -31.58
CA TYR A 319 -6.70 -13.73 -30.24
C TYR A 319 -5.86 -15.00 -30.01
N THR A 320 -4.80 -15.18 -30.73
CA THR A 320 -3.81 -16.23 -30.46
C THR A 320 -2.41 -15.78 -30.81
N VAL A 321 -1.40 -16.22 -30.05
CA VAL A 321 -0.01 -15.93 -30.34
C VAL A 321 0.42 -16.70 -31.60
N LYS A 322 1.07 -15.98 -32.50
CA LYS A 322 1.77 -16.48 -33.69
C LYS A 322 3.26 -16.25 -33.51
N LEU A 323 4.07 -17.15 -34.08
CA LEU A 323 5.52 -17.04 -34.09
C LEU A 323 6.00 -16.78 -35.52
N TYR A 324 6.76 -15.71 -35.72
CA TYR A 324 7.34 -15.35 -37.00
C TYR A 324 8.86 -15.41 -36.93
N LYS A 325 9.49 -15.74 -38.08
CA LYS A 325 10.93 -15.72 -38.28
C LYS A 325 11.31 -14.75 -39.40
N SER A 326 12.35 -13.99 -39.17
CA SER A 326 13.06 -13.20 -40.18
C SER A 326 14.47 -13.77 -40.38
N THR A 327 15.04 -13.61 -41.58
CA THR A 327 16.43 -13.94 -41.92
C THR A 327 17.17 -12.76 -42.56
N ASP A 328 16.59 -11.56 -42.43
CA ASP A 328 17.09 -10.31 -43.04
C ASP A 328 17.01 -9.13 -42.01
N GLY A 329 17.28 -9.41 -40.77
CA GLY A 329 17.28 -8.40 -39.71
C GLY A 329 15.92 -7.75 -39.47
N GLY A 330 14.85 -8.49 -39.68
CA GLY A 330 13.47 -8.04 -39.46
C GLY A 330 12.85 -7.25 -40.61
N ALA A 331 13.45 -7.25 -41.77
CA ALA A 331 12.89 -6.57 -42.97
C ALA A 331 11.72 -7.34 -43.58
N SER A 332 11.75 -8.68 -43.52
CA SER A 332 10.63 -9.52 -43.90
C SER A 332 10.39 -10.66 -42.92
N TRP A 333 9.16 -11.19 -42.91
CA TRP A 333 8.71 -12.11 -41.87
C TRP A 333 7.98 -13.31 -42.45
N ASN A 334 8.34 -14.51 -42.04
CA ASN A 334 7.70 -15.76 -42.36
C ASN A 334 7.01 -16.36 -41.14
N LEU A 335 5.72 -16.69 -41.27
CA LEU A 335 4.96 -17.36 -40.21
C LEU A 335 5.48 -18.78 -40.01
N LEU A 336 5.82 -19.14 -38.78
CA LEU A 336 6.15 -20.52 -38.41
C LEU A 336 4.89 -21.29 -38.05
N THR A 337 4.87 -22.60 -38.38
CA THR A 337 3.71 -23.44 -38.07
C THR A 337 3.82 -24.01 -36.66
N LEU A 338 2.96 -23.55 -35.78
CA LEU A 338 2.66 -24.17 -34.51
C LEU A 338 1.37 -25.02 -34.62
N ASP A 339 1.06 -25.82 -33.63
CA ASP A 339 -0.24 -26.50 -33.54
C ASP A 339 -1.40 -25.49 -33.39
N ASP A 340 -2.63 -25.96 -33.48
CA ASP A 340 -3.84 -25.11 -33.41
C ASP A 340 -4.26 -24.72 -31.98
N GLN A 341 -3.34 -24.79 -30.98
CA GLN A 341 -3.66 -24.41 -29.61
C GLN A 341 -3.82 -22.87 -29.52
N PRO A 342 -4.89 -22.38 -28.91
CA PRO A 342 -5.06 -20.95 -28.68
C PRO A 342 -4.12 -20.47 -27.57
N LEU A 343 -3.06 -19.77 -27.92
CA LEU A 343 -2.06 -19.24 -26.99
C LEU A 343 -2.38 -17.78 -26.66
N ILE A 344 -2.27 -17.39 -25.39
CA ILE A 344 -2.53 -16.01 -24.94
C ILE A 344 -1.27 -15.20 -24.63
N SER A 345 -0.14 -15.87 -24.38
CA SER A 345 1.15 -15.24 -24.08
C SER A 345 2.28 -16.20 -24.44
N ALA A 346 3.44 -15.65 -24.72
CA ALA A 346 4.63 -16.46 -25.00
C ALA A 346 5.94 -15.71 -24.75
N ARG A 347 7.01 -16.48 -24.45
CA ARG A 347 8.40 -16.02 -24.40
C ARG A 347 9.27 -16.94 -25.23
N ILE A 348 10.25 -16.35 -25.92
CA ILE A 348 11.17 -17.03 -26.81
C ILE A 348 12.50 -17.30 -26.07
N GLY A 349 12.96 -18.53 -26.07
CA GLY A 349 14.29 -18.93 -25.62
C GLY A 349 15.14 -19.34 -26.82
N LEU A 350 16.23 -18.61 -27.06
CA LEU A 350 17.25 -19.00 -28.05
C LEU A 350 18.49 -19.51 -27.37
N SER A 351 19.07 -20.60 -27.86
CA SER A 351 20.35 -21.08 -27.35
C SER A 351 21.50 -20.26 -27.93
N GLU A 352 22.42 -19.86 -27.06
CA GLU A 352 23.71 -19.26 -27.44
C GLU A 352 24.85 -20.29 -27.45
N ALA A 353 24.55 -21.56 -27.12
CA ALA A 353 25.54 -22.64 -27.12
C ALA A 353 26.11 -22.86 -28.55
N PRO A 354 27.42 -23.15 -28.68
CA PRO A 354 28.08 -23.28 -29.97
C PRO A 354 27.45 -24.32 -30.91
N ASN A 355 26.80 -25.35 -30.34
CA ASN A 355 26.08 -26.42 -31.07
C ASN A 355 24.57 -26.21 -31.07
N GLY A 356 24.08 -25.04 -30.67
CA GLY A 356 22.66 -24.76 -30.45
C GLY A 356 22.09 -23.64 -31.34
N ALA A 357 22.76 -23.27 -32.47
CA ALA A 357 22.36 -22.17 -33.34
C ALA A 357 20.92 -22.26 -33.85
N ASP A 358 20.42 -23.48 -34.08
CA ASP A 358 19.07 -23.75 -34.56
C ASP A 358 18.06 -24.13 -33.46
N TYR A 359 18.49 -24.14 -32.17
CA TYR A 359 17.61 -24.44 -31.06
C TYR A 359 16.75 -23.22 -30.70
N LEU A 360 15.45 -23.45 -30.73
CA LEU A 360 14.42 -22.45 -30.44
C LEU A 360 13.40 -23.07 -29.48
N TYR A 361 13.14 -22.37 -28.38
CA TYR A 361 12.10 -22.71 -27.45
C TYR A 361 11.03 -21.62 -27.45
N LEU A 362 9.76 -22.03 -27.29
CA LEU A 362 8.65 -21.12 -27.05
C LEU A 362 7.91 -21.61 -25.82
N TRP A 363 8.02 -20.86 -24.71
CA TRP A 363 7.25 -21.07 -23.50
C TRP A 363 5.99 -20.24 -23.57
N ALA A 364 4.82 -20.88 -23.60
CA ALA A 364 3.57 -20.22 -23.91
C ALA A 364 2.45 -20.71 -23.00
N CYS A 365 1.49 -19.85 -22.69
CA CYS A 365 0.29 -20.22 -21.95
C CYS A 365 -0.89 -20.39 -22.89
N ARG A 366 -1.66 -21.46 -22.66
CA ARG A 366 -2.91 -21.73 -23.38
C ARG A 366 -3.99 -20.74 -22.96
N ARG A 367 -4.94 -20.54 -23.84
CA ARG A 367 -6.18 -19.87 -23.53
C ARG A 367 -7.12 -20.84 -22.81
N ASN A 368 -7.60 -20.46 -21.61
CA ASN A 368 -8.61 -21.22 -20.92
C ASN A 368 -10.00 -20.83 -21.46
N HIS A 369 -10.72 -21.80 -22.03
CA HIS A 369 -12.09 -21.57 -22.52
C HIS A 369 -13.06 -21.49 -21.34
N LEU A 370 -13.56 -20.29 -21.03
CA LEU A 370 -14.89 -20.18 -20.44
C LEU A 370 -15.92 -20.19 -21.57
N SER A 371 -17.03 -20.85 -21.33
CA SER A 371 -18.13 -21.14 -22.27
C SER A 371 -18.93 -19.93 -22.76
N GLN A 372 -18.32 -18.73 -22.79
CA GLN A 372 -18.95 -17.50 -23.28
C GLN A 372 -18.12 -16.89 -24.42
N PRO A 373 -18.72 -16.52 -25.54
CA PRO A 373 -18.02 -15.80 -26.60
C PRO A 373 -17.76 -14.36 -26.16
N GLY A 374 -16.48 -13.96 -26.06
CA GLY A 374 -16.07 -12.60 -25.72
C GLY A 374 -14.55 -12.49 -25.54
N PRO A 375 -14.01 -11.26 -25.44
CA PRO A 375 -12.57 -11.01 -25.32
C PRO A 375 -12.01 -11.27 -23.91
N LEU A 376 -12.71 -12.04 -23.07
CA LEU A 376 -12.26 -12.38 -21.73
C LEU A 376 -11.26 -13.52 -21.81
N TYR A 377 -10.00 -13.20 -21.53
CA TYR A 377 -8.90 -14.14 -21.54
C TYR A 377 -8.59 -14.64 -20.15
N PHE A 378 -8.59 -15.97 -19.99
CA PHE A 378 -8.00 -16.61 -18.84
C PHE A 378 -6.78 -17.38 -19.32
N SER A 379 -5.67 -17.22 -18.59
CA SER A 379 -4.48 -18.00 -18.79
C SER A 379 -4.76 -19.46 -18.44
N GLY A 380 -4.50 -20.35 -19.36
CA GLY A 380 -4.55 -21.80 -19.16
C GLY A 380 -3.15 -22.36 -18.88
N PRO A 381 -3.04 -23.70 -18.75
CA PRO A 381 -1.77 -24.35 -18.48
C PRO A 381 -0.70 -24.04 -19.53
N PRO A 382 0.58 -23.94 -19.13
CA PRO A 382 1.67 -23.68 -20.06
C PRO A 382 1.96 -24.85 -20.98
N LEU A 383 2.56 -24.53 -22.13
CA LEU A 383 3.14 -25.45 -23.12
C LEU A 383 4.57 -25.03 -23.42
N LEU A 384 5.42 -25.99 -23.68
CA LEU A 384 6.76 -25.78 -24.19
C LEU A 384 6.87 -26.34 -25.61
N TYR A 385 7.15 -25.47 -26.57
CA TYR A 385 7.52 -25.85 -27.95
C TYR A 385 9.03 -25.84 -28.08
N LYS A 386 9.59 -26.88 -28.67
CA LYS A 386 11.02 -27.03 -28.97
C LYS A 386 11.22 -27.26 -30.43
N SER A 387 12.12 -26.52 -31.05
CA SER A 387 12.65 -26.76 -32.37
C SER A 387 14.17 -26.93 -32.32
N THR A 388 14.73 -27.79 -33.13
CA THR A 388 16.18 -27.97 -33.33
C THR A 388 16.60 -27.70 -34.77
N ASP A 389 15.71 -27.13 -35.60
CA ASP A 389 15.89 -26.83 -37.00
C ASP A 389 15.53 -25.38 -37.38
N GLY A 390 15.69 -24.50 -36.40
CA GLY A 390 15.44 -23.06 -36.58
C GLY A 390 13.97 -22.69 -36.80
N GLY A 391 13.04 -23.53 -36.32
CA GLY A 391 11.61 -23.31 -36.40
C GLY A 391 10.93 -23.93 -37.57
N ALA A 392 11.63 -24.81 -38.37
CA ALA A 392 11.00 -25.53 -39.46
C ALA A 392 10.03 -26.61 -38.94
N SER A 393 10.32 -27.18 -37.76
CA SER A 393 9.44 -28.10 -37.06
C SER A 393 9.49 -27.91 -35.54
N PHE A 394 8.42 -28.30 -34.83
CA PHE A 394 8.32 -28.21 -33.39
C PHE A 394 7.88 -29.54 -32.77
N THR A 395 8.48 -29.87 -31.65
CA THR A 395 7.94 -30.84 -30.69
C THR A 395 7.30 -30.10 -29.54
N VAL A 396 6.16 -30.61 -29.05
CA VAL A 396 5.39 -29.95 -27.97
C VAL A 396 5.47 -30.82 -26.73
N THR A 397 5.80 -30.20 -25.61
CA THR A 397 5.72 -30.81 -24.27
C THR A 397 4.65 -30.11 -23.47
N ASP A 398 3.73 -30.87 -22.88
CA ASP A 398 2.77 -30.39 -21.93
C ASP A 398 3.27 -30.73 -20.51
N PRO A 399 3.94 -29.78 -19.82
CA PRO A 399 4.53 -30.04 -18.52
C PRO A 399 3.51 -30.02 -17.37
N VAL A 400 2.24 -29.70 -17.63
CA VAL A 400 1.22 -29.51 -16.57
C VAL A 400 1.03 -30.74 -15.70
N GLY A 401 1.14 -31.94 -16.26
CA GLY A 401 1.08 -33.17 -15.47
C GLY A 401 2.31 -33.46 -14.62
N GLN A 402 3.40 -32.74 -14.86
CA GLN A 402 4.70 -32.92 -14.22
C GLN A 402 4.98 -31.85 -13.13
N LEU A 403 4.20 -30.78 -13.12
CA LEU A 403 4.40 -29.63 -12.25
C LEU A 403 3.27 -29.58 -11.20
N GLU A 404 3.50 -30.24 -10.06
CA GLU A 404 2.51 -30.33 -8.97
C GLU A 404 2.03 -28.95 -8.47
N HIS A 405 2.83 -27.92 -8.71
CA HIS A 405 2.64 -26.58 -8.16
C HIS A 405 2.53 -25.48 -9.22
N VAL A 406 2.63 -25.80 -10.50
CA VAL A 406 2.21 -24.81 -11.51
C VAL A 406 0.73 -24.59 -11.31
N ASP A 407 0.34 -23.34 -11.24
CA ASP A 407 -1.06 -22.97 -11.23
C ASP A 407 -1.78 -23.74 -12.35
N LYS A 408 -2.54 -24.78 -11.99
CA LYS A 408 -3.23 -25.68 -12.90
C LYS A 408 -4.11 -24.94 -13.91
N ASN A 409 -4.44 -23.69 -13.58
CA ASN A 409 -5.22 -22.79 -14.40
C ASN A 409 -4.36 -21.80 -15.19
N GLY A 410 -3.02 -21.85 -15.09
CA GLY A 410 -2.10 -20.95 -15.77
C GLY A 410 -2.24 -19.47 -15.37
N GLY A 411 -2.72 -19.21 -14.16
CA GLY A 411 -3.34 -17.98 -13.69
C GLY A 411 -2.63 -16.67 -13.98
N GLN A 412 -1.28 -16.65 -14.07
CA GLN A 412 -0.52 -15.42 -14.25
C GLN A 412 0.36 -15.38 -15.52
N GLY A 413 0.29 -16.37 -16.39
CA GLY A 413 1.15 -16.42 -17.60
C GLY A 413 1.01 -15.24 -18.56
N TYR A 414 0.03 -14.38 -18.37
CA TYR A 414 -0.07 -13.09 -19.07
C TYR A 414 0.84 -12.02 -18.45
N TYR A 415 1.30 -12.20 -17.22
CA TYR A 415 2.05 -11.23 -16.43
C TYR A 415 3.51 -11.64 -16.24
N ASP A 416 3.75 -12.82 -15.71
CA ASP A 416 5.03 -13.39 -15.35
C ASP A 416 5.34 -14.62 -16.21
N LEU A 417 6.12 -14.47 -17.23
CA LEU A 417 6.52 -15.55 -18.12
C LEU A 417 7.96 -15.36 -18.56
N VAL A 418 8.83 -16.33 -18.25
CA VAL A 418 10.25 -16.29 -18.62
C VAL A 418 10.71 -17.57 -19.29
N CYS A 419 11.63 -17.45 -20.25
CA CYS A 419 12.27 -18.58 -20.92
C CYS A 419 13.69 -18.21 -21.37
N THR A 420 14.67 -19.04 -21.03
CA THR A 420 16.04 -18.93 -21.55
C THR A 420 16.68 -20.30 -21.67
N ALA A 421 17.47 -20.52 -22.73
CA ALA A 421 18.30 -21.70 -22.86
C ALA A 421 19.73 -21.40 -22.39
N SER A 422 20.43 -22.41 -21.90
CA SER A 422 21.82 -22.29 -21.48
C SER A 422 22.74 -21.83 -22.61
N ALA A 423 23.72 -21.00 -22.29
CA ALA A 423 24.75 -20.56 -23.24
C ALA A 423 25.80 -21.64 -23.56
N THR A 424 25.81 -22.78 -22.83
CA THR A 424 26.81 -23.84 -22.96
C THR A 424 26.23 -25.17 -23.44
N ASP A 425 24.92 -25.40 -23.18
CA ASP A 425 24.24 -26.65 -23.56
C ASP A 425 22.80 -26.35 -23.99
N PRO A 426 22.44 -26.52 -25.26
CA PRO A 426 21.13 -26.17 -25.79
C PRO A 426 19.98 -27.01 -25.19
N GLU A 427 20.26 -28.16 -24.59
CA GLU A 427 19.26 -29.01 -23.92
C GLU A 427 18.95 -28.57 -22.50
N GLN A 428 19.72 -27.64 -21.90
CA GLN A 428 19.44 -27.06 -20.61
C GLN A 428 18.64 -25.75 -20.77
N LEU A 429 17.55 -25.64 -20.05
CA LEU A 429 16.71 -24.43 -20.08
C LEU A 429 16.13 -24.10 -18.69
N LEU A 430 15.80 -22.83 -18.51
CA LEU A 430 15.04 -22.28 -17.42
C LEU A 430 13.75 -21.68 -17.96
N VAL A 431 12.65 -22.05 -17.35
CA VAL A 431 11.31 -21.50 -17.62
C VAL A 431 10.63 -21.12 -16.32
N GLY A 432 9.79 -20.10 -16.35
CA GLY A 432 9.09 -19.68 -15.14
C GLY A 432 7.77 -19.03 -15.44
N ILE A 433 6.92 -19.01 -14.42
CA ILE A 433 5.71 -18.22 -14.24
C ILE A 433 5.81 -17.71 -12.79
N ILE A 434 4.95 -18.19 -11.89
CA ILE A 434 5.05 -17.89 -10.46
C ILE A 434 6.33 -18.47 -9.85
N GLN A 435 6.78 -19.62 -10.36
CA GLN A 435 7.95 -20.34 -9.89
C GLN A 435 8.95 -20.55 -11.02
N LEU A 436 10.22 -20.78 -10.67
CA LEU A 436 11.30 -21.07 -11.61
C LEU A 436 11.53 -22.58 -11.70
N TYR A 437 11.59 -23.05 -12.93
CA TYR A 437 11.84 -24.45 -13.26
C TYR A 437 13.09 -24.59 -14.13
N ARG A 438 13.83 -25.69 -13.92
CA ARG A 438 15.02 -26.06 -14.69
C ARG A 438 14.81 -27.40 -15.40
N SER A 439 15.25 -27.47 -16.65
CA SER A 439 15.34 -28.72 -17.43
C SER A 439 16.78 -28.98 -17.84
N THR A 440 17.14 -30.26 -17.97
CA THR A 440 18.43 -30.73 -18.45
C THR A 440 18.28 -31.67 -19.68
N ASP A 441 17.05 -31.83 -20.21
CA ASP A 441 16.69 -32.77 -21.24
C ASP A 441 15.81 -32.13 -22.34
N GLY A 442 15.99 -30.83 -22.56
CA GLY A 442 15.27 -30.08 -23.58
C GLY A 442 13.80 -29.85 -23.30
N GLY A 443 13.44 -29.81 -22.01
CA GLY A 443 12.08 -29.52 -21.58
C GLY A 443 11.17 -30.72 -21.43
N LYS A 444 11.69 -31.95 -21.53
CA LYS A 444 10.89 -33.16 -21.31
C LYS A 444 10.52 -33.32 -19.84
N THR A 445 11.45 -32.97 -18.98
CA THR A 445 11.22 -32.90 -17.51
C THR A 445 11.56 -31.51 -16.99
N LEU A 446 10.82 -31.04 -15.98
CA LEU A 446 11.01 -29.75 -15.33
C LEU A 446 11.08 -29.94 -13.81
N GLU A 447 12.18 -29.49 -13.22
CA GLU A 447 12.42 -29.45 -11.77
C GLU A 447 12.07 -28.06 -11.24
N ASN A 448 11.21 -27.97 -10.22
CA ASN A 448 10.99 -26.70 -9.51
C ASN A 448 12.22 -26.37 -8.66
N ILE A 449 12.84 -25.23 -8.92
CA ILE A 449 14.06 -24.81 -8.22
C ILE A 449 13.87 -23.58 -7.33
N GLY A 450 12.77 -22.82 -7.46
CA GLY A 450 12.54 -21.64 -6.60
C GLY A 450 11.22 -20.96 -6.84
N GLY A 451 10.88 -20.03 -5.96
CA GLY A 451 9.60 -19.35 -5.87
C GLY A 451 8.97 -19.62 -4.51
N TYR A 452 7.65 -19.89 -4.44
CA TYR A 452 7.01 -20.30 -3.18
C TYR A 452 7.58 -21.62 -2.64
N TYR A 453 8.10 -22.46 -3.52
CA TYR A 453 8.67 -23.77 -3.23
C TYR A 453 9.94 -23.94 -4.06
N GLY A 454 10.75 -24.89 -3.72
CA GLY A 454 11.99 -25.18 -4.40
C GLY A 454 13.19 -25.10 -3.46
N ARG A 455 14.39 -25.35 -3.98
CA ARG A 455 15.61 -25.36 -3.18
C ARG A 455 16.20 -23.97 -2.91
N PHE A 456 15.88 -23.01 -3.77
CA PHE A 456 16.31 -21.62 -3.61
C PHE A 456 15.20 -20.78 -3.04
N ASP A 457 15.56 -19.88 -2.12
CA ASP A 457 14.67 -18.85 -1.61
C ASP A 457 14.62 -17.69 -2.62
N LEU A 458 13.71 -17.80 -3.58
CA LEU A 458 13.44 -16.78 -4.58
C LEU A 458 12.09 -16.12 -4.27
N HIS A 459 11.96 -14.86 -4.63
CA HIS A 459 10.62 -14.28 -4.72
C HIS A 459 9.84 -14.96 -5.86
N CYS A 460 8.55 -15.12 -5.71
CA CYS A 460 7.68 -15.61 -6.76
C CYS A 460 7.52 -14.57 -7.89
N ASP A 461 6.81 -14.94 -8.95
CA ASP A 461 6.46 -14.10 -10.08
C ASP A 461 7.69 -13.68 -10.91
N MET A 462 8.08 -14.57 -11.83
CA MET A 462 9.30 -14.45 -12.65
C MET A 462 9.10 -13.45 -13.78
N GLN A 463 9.87 -12.35 -13.80
CA GLN A 463 9.62 -11.23 -14.70
C GLN A 463 10.53 -11.20 -15.94
N CYS A 464 11.82 -11.48 -15.77
CA CYS A 464 12.78 -11.53 -16.87
C CYS A 464 13.93 -12.47 -16.50
N ILE A 465 14.45 -13.18 -17.50
CA ILE A 465 15.61 -14.06 -17.32
C ILE A 465 16.55 -13.92 -18.51
N GLN A 466 17.85 -13.93 -18.25
CA GLN A 466 18.90 -13.86 -19.26
C GLN A 466 20.12 -14.64 -18.80
N THR A 467 20.71 -15.41 -19.72
CA THR A 467 22.06 -15.95 -19.59
C THR A 467 22.99 -15.29 -20.59
N ASN A 468 24.28 -15.26 -20.32
CA ASN A 468 25.31 -14.78 -21.25
C ASN A 468 26.29 -15.90 -21.63
N GLY A 469 27.15 -15.64 -22.62
CA GLY A 469 28.11 -16.63 -23.14
C GLY A 469 29.14 -17.12 -22.11
N ALA A 470 29.30 -16.47 -20.97
CA ALA A 470 30.15 -16.88 -19.85
C ALA A 470 29.46 -17.81 -18.86
N GLY A 471 28.13 -18.03 -19.01
CA GLY A 471 27.31 -18.82 -18.09
C GLY A 471 26.67 -18.03 -16.96
N ASP A 472 26.96 -16.73 -16.82
CA ASP A 472 26.28 -15.85 -15.88
C ASP A 472 24.78 -15.82 -16.20
N THR A 473 23.97 -16.05 -15.20
CA THR A 473 22.51 -16.07 -15.34
C THR A 473 21.88 -15.11 -14.36
N TRP A 474 21.04 -14.26 -14.88
CA TRP A 474 20.30 -13.26 -14.13
C TRP A 474 18.80 -13.52 -14.22
N LEU A 475 18.11 -13.28 -13.14
CA LEU A 475 16.66 -13.36 -13.00
C LEU A 475 16.15 -12.10 -12.32
N SER A 476 15.08 -11.52 -12.83
CA SER A 476 14.31 -10.53 -12.08
C SER A 476 12.95 -11.10 -11.71
N THR A 477 12.47 -10.68 -10.53
CA THR A 477 11.21 -11.09 -9.94
C THR A 477 10.47 -9.89 -9.37
N ASP A 478 9.26 -10.08 -8.87
CA ASP A 478 8.56 -9.06 -8.10
C ASP A 478 9.30 -8.67 -6.78
N GLY A 479 10.35 -9.38 -6.42
CA GLY A 479 11.20 -9.09 -5.26
C GLY A 479 12.53 -8.44 -5.56
N GLY A 480 13.02 -8.49 -6.81
CA GLY A 480 14.28 -7.86 -7.20
C GLY A 480 15.14 -8.69 -8.15
N MET A 481 16.44 -8.42 -8.13
CA MET A 481 17.44 -9.04 -8.99
C MET A 481 18.13 -10.21 -8.29
N ILE A 482 18.26 -11.30 -9.00
CA ILE A 482 18.93 -12.54 -8.56
C ILE A 482 19.99 -12.91 -9.58
N TYR A 483 21.17 -13.34 -9.10
CA TYR A 483 22.29 -13.79 -9.91
C TYR A 483 22.67 -15.23 -9.59
N SER A 484 23.08 -15.98 -10.61
CA SER A 484 23.73 -17.28 -10.50
C SER A 484 24.89 -17.36 -11.50
N ASN A 485 26.01 -17.93 -11.08
CA ASN A 485 27.16 -18.17 -11.94
C ASN A 485 27.17 -19.57 -12.59
N ASP A 486 26.17 -20.40 -12.30
CA ASP A 486 26.11 -21.81 -12.72
C ASP A 486 24.75 -22.24 -13.26
N PHE A 487 23.98 -21.28 -13.84
CA PHE A 487 22.66 -21.56 -14.39
C PHE A 487 21.66 -22.08 -13.33
N PHE A 488 21.73 -21.53 -12.10
CA PHE A 488 20.92 -21.93 -10.96
C PHE A 488 21.05 -23.44 -10.62
N LEU A 489 22.27 -23.99 -10.76
CA LEU A 489 22.55 -25.36 -10.37
C LEU A 489 22.81 -25.46 -8.88
N SER A 490 23.63 -24.59 -8.30
CA SER A 490 24.01 -24.67 -6.88
C SER A 490 23.84 -23.39 -6.09
N ASP A 491 23.73 -22.22 -6.76
CA ASP A 491 23.58 -20.93 -6.09
C ASP A 491 22.49 -20.05 -6.69
N ALA A 492 22.00 -19.13 -5.85
CA ALA A 492 21.11 -18.03 -6.21
C ALA A 492 21.40 -16.87 -5.25
N GLN A 493 21.89 -15.75 -5.76
CA GLN A 493 22.39 -14.63 -4.98
C GLN A 493 21.50 -13.40 -5.21
N PRO A 494 20.77 -12.89 -4.19
CA PRO A 494 20.09 -11.60 -4.28
C PRO A 494 21.12 -10.48 -4.50
N LYS A 495 20.85 -9.58 -5.46
CA LYS A 495 21.66 -8.42 -5.83
C LYS A 495 20.78 -7.16 -5.78
N LEU A 496 20.52 -6.66 -4.57
CA LEU A 496 19.43 -5.71 -4.31
C LEU A 496 19.91 -4.35 -3.79
N HIS A 497 21.18 -4.21 -3.40
CA HIS A 497 21.67 -3.01 -2.72
C HIS A 497 21.51 -1.75 -3.59
N GLY A 498 20.67 -0.82 -3.12
CA GLY A 498 20.35 0.43 -3.82
C GLY A 498 19.09 0.37 -4.69
N LEU A 499 18.43 -0.78 -4.83
CA LEU A 499 17.14 -0.89 -5.50
C LEU A 499 16.02 -0.44 -4.56
N TYR A 500 15.63 0.81 -4.60
CA TYR A 500 14.59 1.36 -3.71
C TYR A 500 13.18 1.43 -4.34
N ALA A 501 12.97 0.82 -5.52
CA ALA A 501 11.68 0.82 -6.20
C ALA A 501 10.64 -0.09 -5.52
N SER A 502 10.37 0.18 -4.26
CA SER A 502 9.33 -0.45 -3.45
C SER A 502 8.07 0.40 -3.46
N GLU A 503 6.98 -0.12 -3.97
CA GLU A 503 5.70 0.57 -3.90
C GLU A 503 5.10 0.45 -2.51
N MET A 504 5.13 1.54 -1.75
CA MET A 504 4.58 1.59 -0.40
C MET A 504 3.06 1.71 -0.44
N TRP A 505 2.36 0.78 0.22
CA TRP A 505 0.90 0.83 0.38
C TRP A 505 0.48 1.30 1.76
N GLY A 506 1.35 1.16 2.75
CA GLY A 506 1.19 1.68 4.09
C GLY A 506 2.49 2.24 4.62
N PHE A 507 2.39 3.13 5.61
CA PHE A 507 3.54 3.70 6.28
C PHE A 507 3.14 4.22 7.64
N ASP A 508 3.96 3.95 8.64
CA ASP A 508 3.90 4.55 9.97
C ASP A 508 5.31 4.67 10.56
N GLN A 509 5.46 5.48 11.58
CA GLN A 509 6.74 5.73 12.23
C GLN A 509 6.60 6.00 13.73
N GLY A 510 7.70 5.81 14.46
CA GLY A 510 7.82 6.18 15.86
C GLY A 510 7.73 7.68 16.08
N TRP A 511 7.31 8.09 17.29
CA TRP A 511 7.25 9.51 17.67
C TRP A 511 8.61 10.03 18.15
N ASN A 512 9.20 9.33 19.10
CA ASN A 512 10.44 9.71 19.78
C ASN A 512 11.62 8.79 19.43
N GLU A 513 11.40 7.74 18.68
CA GLU A 513 12.44 6.85 18.15
C GLU A 513 12.31 6.72 16.65
N ASP A 514 13.44 6.54 16.00
CA ASP A 514 13.52 6.39 14.56
C ASP A 514 13.19 4.94 14.16
N VAL A 515 11.91 4.65 14.11
CA VAL A 515 11.31 3.39 13.66
C VAL A 515 10.38 3.67 12.51
N MET A 516 10.54 2.97 11.42
CA MET A 516 9.67 3.03 10.25
C MET A 516 9.10 1.65 9.97
N VAL A 517 7.81 1.60 9.64
CA VAL A 517 7.10 0.38 9.22
C VAL A 517 6.19 0.66 8.04
N GLY A 518 5.90 -0.36 7.24
CA GLY A 518 4.95 -0.21 6.14
C GLY A 518 4.68 -1.50 5.39
N GLY A 519 3.55 -1.56 4.72
CA GLY A 519 3.22 -2.60 3.75
C GLY A 519 3.64 -2.20 2.35
N ARG A 520 4.08 -3.16 1.55
CA ARG A 520 4.57 -2.95 0.18
C ARG A 520 3.79 -3.80 -0.80
N ASN A 521 3.63 -3.29 -2.01
CA ASN A 521 3.12 -4.09 -3.12
C ASN A 521 4.10 -5.25 -3.40
N HIS A 522 3.60 -6.46 -3.59
CA HIS A 522 4.35 -7.71 -3.82
C HIS A 522 5.30 -8.15 -2.70
N ASN A 523 5.92 -7.22 -1.96
CA ASN A 523 7.06 -7.48 -1.09
C ASN A 523 6.69 -7.56 0.41
N GLY A 524 5.39 -7.58 0.73
CA GLY A 524 4.90 -7.69 2.10
C GLY A 524 5.29 -6.52 3.00
N ASN A 525 5.30 -6.76 4.30
CA ASN A 525 5.60 -5.75 5.29
C ASN A 525 7.09 -5.51 5.47
N MET A 526 7.45 -4.29 5.85
CA MET A 526 8.81 -3.91 6.20
C MET A 526 8.89 -3.21 7.54
N SER A 527 10.05 -3.26 8.17
CA SER A 527 10.43 -2.39 9.28
C SER A 527 11.90 -1.98 9.17
N GLN A 528 12.24 -0.84 9.77
CA GLN A 528 13.59 -0.30 9.84
C GLN A 528 13.75 0.53 11.10
N LEU A 529 14.90 0.36 11.78
CA LEU A 529 15.34 1.24 12.86
C LEU A 529 16.63 1.92 12.44
N ASP A 530 16.84 3.15 12.89
CA ASP A 530 18.10 3.89 12.65
C ASP A 530 19.33 3.07 13.11
N ARG A 531 19.26 2.48 14.30
CA ARG A 531 20.34 1.63 14.85
C ARG A 531 20.66 0.38 14.03
N TYR A 532 19.85 0.03 13.03
CA TYR A 532 20.15 -1.05 12.09
C TYR A 532 21.03 -0.61 10.91
N ASN A 533 21.56 0.62 10.95
CA ASN A 533 22.52 1.16 9.97
C ASN A 533 22.07 1.01 8.51
N GLY A 534 20.83 1.40 8.22
CA GLY A 534 20.23 1.36 6.89
C GLY A 534 19.70 -0.02 6.46
N VAL A 535 19.77 -1.04 7.33
CA VAL A 535 19.14 -2.33 7.08
C VAL A 535 17.63 -2.19 7.21
N THR A 536 16.94 -2.54 6.13
CA THR A 536 15.50 -2.76 6.12
C THR A 536 15.22 -4.23 6.37
N LEU A 537 14.19 -4.54 7.15
CA LEU A 537 13.77 -5.91 7.43
C LEU A 537 12.49 -6.23 6.65
N SER A 538 12.49 -7.38 5.97
CA SER A 538 11.27 -7.98 5.45
C SER A 538 10.54 -8.65 6.61
N MET A 539 9.36 -8.15 6.95
CA MET A 539 8.49 -8.62 8.03
C MET A 539 7.44 -9.60 7.53
N ARG A 540 7.66 -10.18 6.33
CA ARG A 540 6.71 -11.08 5.66
C ARG A 540 5.34 -10.45 5.42
N GLY A 541 4.30 -11.26 5.33
CA GLY A 541 2.97 -10.81 4.98
C GLY A 541 2.74 -10.81 3.48
N SER A 542 1.67 -10.16 3.05
CA SER A 542 1.28 -10.05 1.65
C SER A 542 0.99 -8.60 1.27
N GLU A 543 0.42 -8.37 0.10
CA GLU A 543 0.05 -7.04 -0.39
C GLU A 543 -1.03 -6.40 0.48
N ARG A 544 -0.63 -5.63 1.50
CA ARG A 544 -1.55 -4.89 2.37
C ARG A 544 -0.97 -3.54 2.81
N PRO A 545 -1.81 -2.52 2.97
CA PRO A 545 -1.38 -1.22 3.48
C PRO A 545 -1.26 -1.25 5.01
N THR A 546 -0.35 -2.06 5.55
CA THR A 546 -0.20 -2.27 6.98
C THR A 546 1.13 -1.78 7.52
N GLY A 547 1.23 -1.73 8.83
CA GLY A 547 2.35 -1.30 9.62
C GLY A 547 1.94 -0.20 10.59
N TYR A 548 2.04 -0.48 11.89
CA TYR A 548 1.70 0.44 12.97
C TYR A 548 2.78 0.40 14.03
N VAL A 549 3.13 1.58 14.55
CA VAL A 549 4.05 1.74 15.67
C VAL A 549 3.26 2.18 16.90
N PHE A 550 3.51 1.52 18.04
CA PHE A 550 2.81 1.82 19.30
C PHE A 550 3.51 2.94 20.06
N LEU A 551 2.73 3.85 20.66
CA LEU A 551 3.29 4.89 21.53
C LEU A 551 3.78 4.33 22.86
N SER A 552 3.17 3.25 23.36
CA SER A 552 3.56 2.60 24.63
C SER A 552 4.98 2.02 24.59
N ASN A 553 5.42 1.62 23.41
CA ASN A 553 6.78 1.19 23.10
C ASN A 553 7.01 1.33 21.60
N PRO A 554 7.82 2.28 21.12
CA PRO A 554 8.00 2.53 19.69
C PRO A 554 8.68 1.38 18.94
N ARG A 555 9.29 0.41 19.61
CA ARG A 555 9.78 -0.82 19.00
C ARG A 555 8.71 -1.91 18.87
N LYS A 556 7.54 -1.69 19.44
CA LYS A 556 6.37 -2.55 19.33
C LYS A 556 5.64 -2.21 18.05
N VAL A 557 5.69 -3.11 17.09
CA VAL A 557 5.15 -2.93 15.74
C VAL A 557 4.13 -4.02 15.42
N ALA A 558 3.05 -3.63 14.76
CA ALA A 558 1.97 -4.51 14.37
C ALA A 558 1.71 -4.47 12.87
N PHE A 559 1.29 -5.61 12.34
CA PHE A 559 0.90 -5.78 10.95
C PHE A 559 -0.42 -6.57 10.87
N SER A 560 -1.23 -6.33 9.84
CA SER A 560 -2.51 -7.02 9.71
C SER A 560 -2.40 -8.45 9.18
N ASP A 561 -1.26 -8.88 8.68
CA ASP A 561 -1.08 -10.15 7.97
C ASP A 561 0.29 -10.81 8.19
N SER A 562 1.01 -10.36 9.21
CA SER A 562 2.23 -11.00 9.72
C SER A 562 2.31 -10.89 11.24
N GLU A 563 3.39 -11.38 11.84
CA GLU A 563 3.55 -11.37 13.29
C GLU A 563 3.69 -9.95 13.85
N ASN A 564 3.07 -9.71 15.00
CA ASN A 564 3.23 -8.50 15.81
C ASN A 564 4.40 -8.73 16.76
N VAL A 565 5.40 -7.85 16.71
CA VAL A 565 6.66 -8.08 17.44
C VAL A 565 7.19 -6.82 18.12
N ILE A 566 7.96 -7.03 19.19
CA ILE A 566 8.87 -6.03 19.76
C ILE A 566 10.22 -6.23 19.09
N MET A 567 10.69 -5.21 18.40
CA MET A 567 11.96 -5.23 17.65
C MET A 567 13.14 -5.13 18.63
N PRO A 568 14.19 -5.96 18.49
CA PRO A 568 15.37 -5.93 19.34
C PRO A 568 16.27 -4.72 19.04
N ASP A 569 17.29 -4.51 19.89
CA ASP A 569 18.30 -3.48 19.66
C ASP A 569 19.23 -3.81 18.49
N ASP A 570 19.62 -5.06 18.31
CA ASP A 570 20.30 -5.58 17.11
C ASP A 570 19.30 -6.46 16.33
N TRP A 571 19.14 -6.21 15.04
CA TRP A 571 18.20 -6.97 14.21
C TRP A 571 18.53 -8.46 14.07
N ARG A 572 19.75 -8.87 14.49
CA ARG A 572 20.17 -10.27 14.53
C ARG A 572 19.68 -11.00 15.77
N ASP A 573 19.24 -10.26 16.80
CA ASP A 573 18.69 -10.83 18.03
C ASP A 573 17.26 -11.35 17.81
N GLU A 574 16.69 -11.92 18.85
CA GLU A 574 15.35 -12.48 18.84
C GLU A 574 14.29 -11.38 18.88
N PHE A 575 13.30 -11.47 18.01
CA PHE A 575 12.10 -10.65 17.99
C PHE A 575 11.08 -11.25 18.93
N VAL A 576 10.56 -10.45 19.89
CA VAL A 576 9.62 -10.92 20.90
C VAL A 576 8.18 -10.76 20.38
N PRO A 577 7.45 -11.83 20.09
CA PRO A 577 6.04 -11.72 19.71
C PRO A 577 5.21 -11.14 20.86
N PHE A 578 4.20 -10.32 20.49
CA PHE A 578 3.18 -9.88 21.45
C PHE A 578 1.81 -10.01 20.82
N LEU A 579 0.76 -10.13 21.39
CA LEU A 579 -0.60 -10.28 20.84
C LEU A 579 -0.74 -11.23 19.64
N ASP A 580 -1.74 -12.03 19.62
CA ASP A 580 -2.07 -12.83 18.45
C ASP A 580 -2.51 -11.87 17.32
N TYR A 581 -1.93 -12.05 16.14
CA TYR A 581 -2.21 -11.23 14.97
C TYR A 581 -3.70 -11.25 14.54
N TRP A 582 -4.48 -12.20 15.03
CA TRP A 582 -5.91 -12.31 14.81
C TRP A 582 -6.74 -11.32 15.66
N THR A 583 -6.20 -10.76 16.73
CA THR A 583 -6.92 -9.82 17.62
C THR A 583 -6.97 -8.40 17.09
N TYR A 584 -6.13 -8.05 16.10
CA TYR A 584 -6.12 -6.73 15.49
C TYR A 584 -7.22 -6.57 14.43
N PRO A 585 -7.83 -5.39 14.33
CA PRO A 585 -8.71 -5.03 13.24
C PRO A 585 -7.92 -4.95 11.93
N LYS A 586 -7.92 -6.05 11.20
CA LYS A 586 -7.07 -6.28 10.01
C LYS A 586 -7.34 -5.33 8.84
N GLU A 587 -8.41 -4.57 8.88
CA GLU A 587 -8.93 -3.88 7.71
C GLU A 587 -9.00 -2.36 7.83
N SER A 588 -8.81 -1.77 9.01
CA SER A 588 -8.77 -0.31 9.19
C SER A 588 -7.71 0.36 8.32
N SER A 589 -6.61 -0.35 8.05
CA SER A 589 -5.52 0.12 7.20
C SER A 589 -5.88 0.24 5.72
N GLN A 590 -6.86 -0.52 5.22
CA GLN A 590 -7.21 -0.51 3.77
C GLN A 590 -7.81 0.81 3.31
N HIS A 591 -8.45 1.53 4.22
CA HIS A 591 -8.99 2.86 3.95
C HIS A 591 -8.05 3.98 4.39
N GLY A 592 -6.84 3.62 4.86
CA GLY A 592 -5.86 4.58 5.35
C GLY A 592 -6.30 5.31 6.62
N ILE A 593 -7.21 4.70 7.38
CA ILE A 593 -7.59 5.16 8.72
C ILE A 593 -6.67 4.44 9.68
N GLY A 594 -5.74 5.18 10.28
CA GLY A 594 -4.74 4.65 11.20
C GLY A 594 -5.25 4.56 12.64
N PHE A 595 -4.33 4.29 13.54
CA PHE A 595 -4.55 4.45 14.98
C PHE A 595 -4.52 5.94 15.32
N GLU A 596 -5.52 6.41 16.09
CA GLU A 596 -5.51 7.73 16.71
C GLU A 596 -5.37 7.56 18.20
N PHE A 597 -4.23 7.95 18.75
CA PHE A 597 -3.92 7.76 20.16
C PHE A 597 -4.56 8.84 21.04
N ASP A 598 -4.99 8.44 22.25
CA ASP A 598 -5.27 9.41 23.30
C ASP A 598 -3.93 10.04 23.71
N PRO A 599 -3.74 11.34 23.55
CA PRO A 599 -2.44 11.96 23.79
C PRO A 599 -2.02 11.95 25.27
N ARG A 600 -2.89 11.51 26.20
CA ARG A 600 -2.61 11.36 27.63
C ARG A 600 -2.05 9.98 27.99
N TYR A 601 -2.48 8.94 27.26
CA TYR A 601 -2.25 7.54 27.64
C TYR A 601 -1.86 6.71 26.40
N ALA A 602 -0.61 6.29 26.35
CA ALA A 602 -0.07 5.58 25.19
C ALA A 602 -0.73 4.20 24.92
N GLN A 603 -1.31 3.58 25.95
CA GLN A 603 -2.05 2.33 25.82
C GLN A 603 -3.50 2.51 25.35
N CYS A 604 -3.95 3.77 25.24
CA CYS A 604 -5.30 4.10 24.83
C CYS A 604 -5.29 4.65 23.39
N PHE A 605 -6.02 4.00 22.49
CA PHE A 605 -6.19 4.48 21.13
C PHE A 605 -7.52 4.04 20.52
N TYR A 606 -7.88 4.76 19.47
CA TYR A 606 -9.10 4.53 18.71
C TYR A 606 -8.76 3.93 17.35
N ILE A 607 -9.67 3.11 16.84
CA ILE A 607 -9.60 2.50 15.53
C ILE A 607 -10.97 2.46 14.89
N VAL A 608 -11.00 2.33 13.57
CA VAL A 608 -12.21 1.99 12.84
C VAL A 608 -12.09 0.56 12.37
N GLN A 609 -13.02 -0.27 12.74
CA GLN A 609 -13.13 -1.64 12.29
C GLN A 609 -14.51 -1.87 11.68
N GLY A 610 -14.55 -2.54 10.53
CA GLY A 610 -15.76 -3.12 9.99
C GLY A 610 -15.82 -4.60 10.30
N THR A 611 -16.95 -5.07 10.80
CA THR A 611 -17.37 -6.46 10.64
C THR A 611 -18.05 -6.62 9.27
N TYR A 612 -18.31 -7.87 8.86
CA TYR A 612 -18.99 -8.15 7.59
C TYR A 612 -20.34 -7.46 7.43
N ASP A 613 -21.02 -7.17 8.57
CA ASP A 613 -22.36 -6.60 8.61
C ASP A 613 -22.37 -5.08 8.89
N GLU A 614 -21.24 -4.49 9.30
CA GLU A 614 -21.17 -3.11 9.80
C GLU A 614 -20.29 -2.16 8.97
N GLU A 615 -19.75 -2.59 7.84
CA GLU A 615 -19.09 -1.78 6.79
C GLU A 615 -18.28 -0.56 7.29
N TYR A 616 -17.36 -0.75 8.26
CA TYR A 616 -16.51 0.34 8.80
C TYR A 616 -17.27 1.51 9.46
N ARG A 617 -18.45 1.26 10.02
CA ARG A 617 -19.28 2.28 10.66
C ARG A 617 -19.00 2.46 12.14
N THR A 618 -18.25 1.55 12.75
CA THR A 618 -18.05 1.55 14.20
C THR A 618 -16.67 2.09 14.56
N LEU A 619 -16.65 3.07 15.46
CA LEU A 619 -15.47 3.55 16.16
C LEU A 619 -15.24 2.69 17.41
N TRP A 620 -14.05 2.11 17.50
CA TRP A 620 -13.63 1.26 18.61
C TRP A 620 -12.54 1.94 19.42
N ARG A 621 -12.41 1.56 20.68
CA ARG A 621 -11.38 2.03 21.60
C ARG A 621 -10.77 0.87 22.36
N THR A 622 -9.44 0.92 22.53
CA THR A 622 -8.69 0.13 23.50
C THR A 622 -8.15 1.03 24.61
N THR A 623 -7.95 0.45 25.79
CA THR A 623 -7.29 1.10 26.95
C THR A 623 -6.17 0.23 27.53
N ASP A 624 -5.88 -0.89 26.88
CA ASP A 624 -4.93 -1.92 27.30
C ASP A 624 -3.97 -2.32 26.16
N ASP A 625 -3.59 -1.32 25.36
CA ASP A 625 -2.60 -1.46 24.30
C ASP A 625 -3.00 -2.48 23.19
N GLY A 626 -4.31 -2.58 22.92
CA GLY A 626 -4.89 -3.46 21.92
C GLY A 626 -5.18 -4.89 22.38
N ALA A 627 -5.01 -5.20 23.67
CA ALA A 627 -5.37 -6.51 24.20
C ALA A 627 -6.90 -6.75 24.15
N SER A 628 -7.68 -5.68 24.34
CA SER A 628 -9.14 -5.71 24.18
C SER A 628 -9.65 -4.42 23.53
N PHE A 629 -10.83 -4.51 22.90
CA PHE A 629 -11.50 -3.36 22.31
C PHE A 629 -12.96 -3.29 22.73
N SER A 630 -13.43 -2.06 22.95
CA SER A 630 -14.82 -1.75 23.22
C SER A 630 -15.39 -0.84 22.13
N THR A 631 -16.66 -1.03 21.81
CA THR A 631 -17.39 -0.13 20.91
C THR A 631 -17.54 1.25 21.58
N VAL A 632 -17.18 2.29 20.83
CA VAL A 632 -17.42 3.68 21.24
C VAL A 632 -18.74 4.16 20.65
N TYR A 633 -18.88 4.12 19.33
CA TYR A 633 -20.07 4.58 18.63
C TYR A 633 -20.19 3.93 17.26
N THR A 634 -21.42 3.66 16.81
CA THR A 634 -21.71 3.14 15.47
C THR A 634 -22.50 4.16 14.68
N PHE A 635 -21.95 4.59 13.54
CA PHE A 635 -22.58 5.56 12.65
C PHE A 635 -23.50 4.89 11.64
N GLU A 636 -24.37 5.67 11.02
CA GLU A 636 -25.26 5.22 9.95
C GLU A 636 -24.48 4.83 8.67
N ASN A 637 -23.44 5.61 8.33
CA ASN A 637 -22.60 5.45 7.15
C ASN A 637 -21.15 5.09 7.53
N PRO A 638 -20.37 4.50 6.60
CA PRO A 638 -18.96 4.22 6.81
C PRO A 638 -18.16 5.46 7.20
N ILE A 639 -17.24 5.29 8.15
CA ILE A 639 -16.30 6.33 8.58
C ILE A 639 -15.21 6.45 7.52
N SER A 640 -14.97 7.65 7.01
CA SER A 640 -13.92 7.94 6.04
C SER A 640 -12.65 8.51 6.67
N ALA A 641 -12.79 9.23 7.79
CA ALA A 641 -11.68 9.67 8.63
C ALA A 641 -12.19 10.01 10.04
N PHE A 642 -11.27 10.02 11.00
CA PHE A 642 -11.50 10.59 12.32
C PHE A 642 -10.19 11.16 12.88
N SER A 643 -10.30 12.04 13.86
CA SER A 643 -9.15 12.64 14.55
C SER A 643 -9.49 12.92 16.00
N VAL A 644 -8.53 12.72 16.89
CA VAL A 644 -8.60 13.02 18.33
C VAL A 644 -7.83 14.29 18.62
N SER A 645 -8.43 15.24 19.32
CA SER A 645 -7.79 16.51 19.63
C SER A 645 -6.64 16.35 20.63
N ARG A 646 -5.49 16.96 20.33
CA ARG A 646 -4.35 17.03 21.26
C ARG A 646 -4.59 18.01 22.41
N SER A 647 -5.28 19.12 22.12
CA SER A 647 -5.56 20.13 23.14
C SER A 647 -6.66 19.69 24.11
N ASN A 648 -7.67 18.99 23.62
CA ASN A 648 -8.75 18.41 24.42
C ASN A 648 -9.05 16.98 23.92
N PRO A 649 -8.46 15.95 24.53
CA PRO A 649 -8.61 14.56 24.06
C PRO A 649 -10.02 13.97 24.15
N ASP A 650 -10.94 14.61 24.83
CA ASP A 650 -12.34 14.22 24.87
C ASP A 650 -13.11 14.68 23.63
N LYS A 651 -12.48 15.57 22.81
CA LYS A 651 -13.01 15.96 21.52
C LYS A 651 -12.51 15.05 20.43
N ILE A 652 -13.46 14.43 19.73
CA ILE A 652 -13.23 13.57 18.56
C ILE A 652 -14.06 14.13 17.40
N VAL A 653 -13.43 14.26 16.22
CA VAL A 653 -14.13 14.62 14.99
C VAL A 653 -14.13 13.42 14.06
N VAL A 654 -15.27 13.11 13.47
CA VAL A 654 -15.49 11.95 12.59
C VAL A 654 -16.16 12.41 11.30
N SER A 655 -15.70 11.91 10.17
CA SER A 655 -16.40 12.08 8.89
C SER A 655 -17.00 10.77 8.40
N THR A 656 -18.16 10.88 7.82
CA THR A 656 -18.85 9.85 7.05
C THR A 656 -19.18 10.39 5.66
N TRP A 657 -19.99 9.69 4.89
CA TRP A 657 -20.41 10.19 3.57
C TRP A 657 -21.17 11.51 3.65
N GLY A 658 -20.53 12.58 3.19
CA GLY A 658 -21.12 13.93 3.11
C GLY A 658 -21.48 14.57 4.46
N ARG A 659 -20.98 14.05 5.59
CA ARG A 659 -21.33 14.50 6.94
C ARG A 659 -20.11 14.54 7.84
N LEU A 660 -20.06 15.53 8.73
CA LEU A 660 -19.06 15.67 9.77
C LEU A 660 -19.71 15.65 11.14
N PHE A 661 -19.12 14.95 12.09
CA PHE A 661 -19.60 14.82 13.45
C PHE A 661 -18.52 15.17 14.46
N TYR A 662 -18.92 15.63 15.64
CA TYR A 662 -18.00 15.83 16.74
C TYR A 662 -18.58 15.30 18.05
N SER A 663 -17.69 14.84 18.90
CA SER A 663 -17.93 14.49 20.31
C SER A 663 -17.13 15.45 21.19
N LEU A 664 -17.61 15.70 22.42
CA LEU A 664 -16.92 16.42 23.48
C LEU A 664 -16.80 15.57 24.76
N ASP A 665 -17.13 14.28 24.66
CA ASP A 665 -17.21 13.33 25.77
C ASP A 665 -16.52 12.00 25.43
N ALA A 666 -15.39 12.08 24.72
CA ALA A 666 -14.59 10.94 24.28
C ALA A 666 -15.35 9.90 23.43
N GLY A 667 -16.36 10.36 22.68
CA GLY A 667 -17.12 9.54 21.74
C GLY A 667 -18.40 8.92 22.30
N MET A 668 -18.80 9.24 23.55
CA MET A 668 -20.05 8.72 24.10
C MET A 668 -21.27 9.28 23.36
N THR A 669 -21.21 10.54 22.92
CA THR A 669 -22.24 11.17 22.10
C THR A 669 -21.61 11.94 20.95
N PHE A 670 -22.34 12.03 19.81
CA PHE A 670 -21.90 12.80 18.64
C PHE A 670 -22.98 13.79 18.21
N ASN A 671 -22.54 14.98 17.86
CA ASN A 671 -23.34 16.02 17.23
C ASN A 671 -22.85 16.23 15.79
N GLU A 672 -23.72 16.62 14.90
CA GLU A 672 -23.37 16.90 13.50
C GLU A 672 -22.97 18.37 13.33
N TYR A 673 -21.90 18.61 12.54
CA TYR A 673 -21.54 19.96 12.13
C TYR A 673 -22.45 20.48 11.01
N PRO A 674 -22.87 21.74 11.07
CA PRO A 674 -23.36 22.42 9.88
C PRO A 674 -22.20 22.62 8.89
N ILE A 675 -22.28 22.00 7.72
CA ILE A 675 -21.28 22.13 6.67
C ILE A 675 -21.87 22.82 5.44
N PRO A 676 -21.06 23.55 4.64
CA PRO A 676 -21.49 24.13 3.37
C PRO A 676 -22.01 23.07 2.38
N ASP A 677 -22.98 23.43 1.56
CA ASP A 677 -23.55 22.53 0.55
C ASP A 677 -22.46 21.96 -0.39
N GLU A 678 -21.42 22.72 -0.67
CA GLU A 678 -20.29 22.31 -1.50
C GLU A 678 -19.50 21.12 -0.89
N MET A 679 -19.57 20.93 0.44
CA MET A 679 -18.94 19.80 1.14
C MET A 679 -19.82 18.55 1.18
N THR A 680 -21.12 18.64 0.89
CA THR A 680 -22.08 17.55 1.16
C THR A 680 -21.98 16.36 0.21
N HIS A 681 -21.17 16.46 -0.84
CA HIS A 681 -21.08 15.45 -1.89
C HIS A 681 -19.87 14.53 -1.79
N SER A 682 -18.97 14.75 -0.83
CA SER A 682 -17.77 13.93 -0.69
C SER A 682 -18.01 12.70 0.15
N ILE A 683 -17.41 11.60 -0.31
CA ILE A 683 -17.35 10.32 0.43
C ILE A 683 -15.97 10.07 1.03
N ASN A 684 -14.99 10.96 0.84
CA ASN A 684 -13.58 10.72 1.17
C ASN A 684 -12.90 11.91 1.84
N TYR A 685 -13.50 12.42 2.91
CA TYR A 685 -12.88 13.47 3.71
C TYR A 685 -11.61 12.99 4.40
N LYS A 686 -10.67 13.93 4.60
CA LYS A 686 -9.58 13.82 5.57
C LYS A 686 -9.71 14.97 6.56
N ILE A 687 -9.39 14.70 7.81
CA ILE A 687 -9.62 15.62 8.94
C ILE A 687 -8.30 15.84 9.66
N GLY A 688 -8.04 17.07 10.08
CA GLY A 688 -7.03 17.43 11.05
C GLY A 688 -7.58 18.44 12.06
N ILE A 689 -7.34 18.20 13.35
CA ILE A 689 -7.64 19.16 14.40
C ILE A 689 -6.34 19.90 14.73
N HIS A 690 -6.40 21.24 14.80
CA HIS A 690 -5.22 22.03 15.12
C HIS A 690 -4.64 21.66 16.50
N PRO A 691 -3.34 21.39 16.62
CA PRO A 691 -2.77 20.82 17.86
C PRO A 691 -2.94 21.69 19.11
N ARG A 692 -3.04 23.02 18.94
CA ARG A 692 -3.23 23.97 20.05
C ARG A 692 -4.68 24.40 20.28
N ASN A 693 -5.56 24.20 19.28
CA ASN A 693 -6.91 24.76 19.30
C ASN A 693 -7.94 23.73 18.85
N GLU A 694 -8.67 23.16 19.76
CA GLU A 694 -9.71 22.15 19.48
C GLU A 694 -10.85 22.68 18.58
N ASN A 695 -11.06 23.99 18.52
CA ASN A 695 -12.10 24.60 17.71
C ASN A 695 -11.67 24.86 16.27
N GLU A 696 -10.40 24.66 15.96
CA GLU A 696 -9.85 24.80 14.64
C GLU A 696 -9.72 23.44 13.96
N ILE A 697 -10.53 23.24 12.91
CA ILE A 697 -10.64 21.97 12.22
C ILE A 697 -10.36 22.21 10.73
N TRP A 698 -9.56 21.37 10.16
CA TRP A 698 -9.20 21.37 8.75
C TRP A 698 -9.75 20.13 8.07
N VAL A 699 -10.31 20.29 6.89
CA VAL A 699 -10.94 19.20 6.14
C VAL A 699 -10.52 19.30 4.67
N SER A 700 -10.00 18.21 4.12
CA SER A 700 -9.84 18.08 2.68
C SER A 700 -10.93 17.18 2.11
N ASP A 701 -11.47 17.59 0.97
CA ASP A 701 -12.35 16.77 0.16
C ASP A 701 -11.53 16.07 -0.92
N GLY A 702 -11.20 14.82 -0.66
CA GLY A 702 -10.37 14.02 -1.54
C GLY A 702 -10.95 13.72 -2.93
N ASN A 703 -12.19 14.07 -3.23
CA ASN A 703 -12.85 13.80 -4.52
C ASN A 703 -13.24 15.07 -5.29
N ALA A 704 -13.66 16.13 -4.59
CA ALA A 704 -14.12 17.36 -5.23
C ALA A 704 -13.09 18.50 -5.20
N GLY A 705 -11.93 18.29 -4.57
CA GLY A 705 -10.80 19.23 -4.58
C GLY A 705 -10.96 20.42 -3.66
N GLY A 706 -11.88 20.40 -2.69
CA GLY A 706 -12.02 21.45 -1.68
C GLY A 706 -11.07 21.25 -0.50
N PHE A 707 -10.52 22.35 0.02
CA PHE A 707 -9.80 22.37 1.28
C PHE A 707 -10.40 23.44 2.19
N TRP A 708 -10.83 23.04 3.37
CA TRP A 708 -11.68 23.84 4.23
C TRP A 708 -11.10 23.97 5.63
N ARG A 709 -11.37 25.10 6.27
CA ARG A 709 -10.99 25.40 7.65
C ARG A 709 -12.16 26.01 8.40
N THR A 710 -12.33 25.62 9.64
CA THR A 710 -13.12 26.35 10.64
C THR A 710 -12.23 26.71 11.82
N VAL A 711 -12.43 27.86 12.44
CA VAL A 711 -11.73 28.28 13.68
C VAL A 711 -12.69 28.46 14.85
N ASP A 712 -13.98 28.27 14.63
CA ASP A 712 -15.09 28.52 15.54
C ASP A 712 -15.96 27.28 15.77
N ASN A 713 -15.33 26.10 15.73
CA ASN A 713 -15.99 24.81 15.94
C ASN A 713 -17.13 24.53 14.94
N GLY A 714 -16.94 24.89 13.66
CA GLY A 714 -17.90 24.60 12.59
C GLY A 714 -19.05 25.60 12.47
N ALA A 715 -19.05 26.71 13.23
CA ALA A 715 -20.05 27.76 13.06
C ALA A 715 -19.89 28.50 11.72
N SER A 716 -18.64 28.59 11.23
CA SER A 716 -18.31 29.07 9.88
C SER A 716 -17.19 28.27 9.26
N TRP A 717 -17.14 28.23 7.92
CA TRP A 717 -16.15 27.52 7.13
C TRP A 717 -15.52 28.43 6.08
N GLU A 718 -14.20 28.42 6.03
CA GLU A 718 -13.39 29.11 5.03
C GLU A 718 -12.85 28.10 4.05
N LYS A 719 -12.93 28.39 2.75
CA LYS A 719 -12.32 27.57 1.69
C LYS A 719 -10.91 28.06 1.40
N LEU A 720 -9.92 27.17 1.47
CA LEU A 720 -8.50 27.49 1.35
C LEU A 720 -7.88 26.81 0.12
N ASP A 721 -8.49 27.02 -1.05
CA ASP A 721 -8.03 26.46 -2.31
C ASP A 721 -7.16 27.42 -3.15
N ASP A 722 -6.85 28.62 -2.64
CA ASP A 722 -5.91 29.54 -3.25
C ASP A 722 -4.53 28.89 -3.46
N GLY A 723 -4.04 28.91 -4.71
CA GLY A 723 -2.79 28.25 -5.06
C GLY A 723 -2.88 26.74 -5.28
N LEU A 724 -4.06 26.12 -5.17
CA LEU A 724 -4.25 24.74 -5.60
C LEU A 724 -4.22 24.60 -7.12
N THR A 725 -4.39 25.67 -7.86
CA THR A 725 -4.11 25.74 -9.31
C THR A 725 -2.74 26.38 -9.50
N ILE A 726 -1.75 25.60 -9.84
CA ILE A 726 -0.37 26.04 -10.01
C ILE A 726 -0.11 26.25 -11.50
N THR A 727 0.48 27.40 -11.88
CA THR A 727 0.98 27.60 -13.24
C THR A 727 2.30 26.84 -13.40
N SER A 728 2.31 25.88 -14.30
CA SER A 728 3.50 25.11 -14.63
C SER A 728 4.49 25.92 -15.49
N TRP A 729 5.71 25.39 -15.67
CA TRP A 729 6.76 26.02 -16.44
C TRP A 729 6.40 26.30 -17.92
N ASP A 730 5.45 25.55 -18.49
CA ASP A 730 4.95 25.72 -19.87
C ASP A 730 3.66 26.56 -19.92
N ASN A 731 3.38 27.33 -18.86
CA ASN A 731 2.23 28.21 -18.68
C ASN A 731 0.85 27.49 -18.71
N LYS A 732 0.84 26.18 -18.47
CA LYS A 732 -0.40 25.47 -18.25
C LYS A 732 -0.84 25.58 -16.79
N LEU A 733 -2.14 25.64 -16.57
CA LEU A 733 -2.72 25.56 -15.25
C LEU A 733 -2.80 24.09 -14.82
N GLU A 734 -2.25 23.80 -13.66
CA GLU A 734 -2.33 22.47 -13.02
C GLU A 734 -3.15 22.58 -11.73
N PRO A 735 -4.43 22.19 -11.73
CA PRO A 735 -5.18 22.11 -10.48
C PRO A 735 -4.75 20.90 -9.70
N HIS A 736 -4.74 21.05 -8.40
CA HIS A 736 -4.39 20.02 -7.46
C HIS A 736 -5.53 19.72 -6.52
N GLN A 737 -5.68 18.48 -6.16
CA GLN A 737 -6.62 17.98 -5.17
C GLN A 737 -5.82 17.51 -3.95
N VAL A 738 -6.13 18.07 -2.79
CA VAL A 738 -5.50 17.68 -1.54
C VAL A 738 -6.07 16.35 -1.08
N GLY A 739 -5.20 15.34 -0.94
CA GLY A 739 -5.56 14.06 -0.36
C GLY A 739 -5.39 14.05 1.16
N ARG A 740 -4.14 13.89 1.62
CA ARG A 740 -3.79 13.85 3.04
C ARG A 740 -2.96 15.06 3.42
N PHE A 741 -3.04 15.47 4.67
CA PHE A 741 -2.27 16.58 5.20
C PHE A 741 -1.95 16.36 6.67
N PHE A 742 -1.04 17.16 7.20
CA PHE A 742 -0.82 17.31 8.64
C PHE A 742 -0.58 18.79 9.00
N LEU A 743 -0.93 19.13 10.24
CA LEU A 743 -0.77 20.45 10.82
C LEU A 743 0.39 20.43 11.82
N THR A 744 1.34 21.33 11.71
CA THR A 744 2.44 21.41 12.68
C THR A 744 2.01 22.08 13.98
N GLY A 745 1.03 22.98 13.91
CA GLY A 745 0.61 23.82 15.05
C GLY A 745 1.66 24.83 15.48
N ASN A 746 2.64 25.14 14.61
CA ASN A 746 3.61 26.21 14.87
C ASN A 746 2.93 27.59 14.79
N GLU A 747 3.67 28.66 15.11
CA GLU A 747 3.13 30.03 15.15
C GLU A 747 2.65 30.55 13.79
N LYS A 748 3.08 29.92 12.69
CA LYS A 748 2.67 30.25 11.33
C LYS A 748 1.52 29.37 10.82
N ASN A 749 0.98 28.47 11.64
CA ASN A 749 -0.05 27.52 11.24
C ASN A 749 0.33 26.69 9.99
N ALA A 750 1.57 26.19 9.94
CA ALA A 750 2.08 25.48 8.80
C ALA A 750 1.33 24.17 8.55
N VAL A 751 0.97 23.98 7.29
CA VAL A 751 0.27 22.79 6.79
C VAL A 751 1.06 22.18 5.64
N TYR A 752 1.26 20.88 5.69
CA TYR A 752 1.83 20.10 4.60
C TYR A 752 0.77 19.16 4.05
N ALA A 753 0.66 19.09 2.73
CA ALA A 753 -0.36 18.28 2.09
C ALA A 753 0.21 17.42 0.97
N ILE A 754 -0.23 16.18 0.87
CA ILE A 754 -0.14 15.37 -0.33
C ILE A 754 -1.26 15.85 -1.26
N ALA A 755 -0.89 16.26 -2.46
CA ALA A 755 -1.83 16.68 -3.48
C ALA A 755 -1.58 15.92 -4.78
N PHE A 756 -2.61 15.80 -5.59
CA PHE A 756 -2.55 15.17 -6.91
C PHE A 756 -3.03 16.16 -7.95
N THR A 757 -2.40 16.19 -9.12
CA THR A 757 -2.94 16.92 -10.25
C THR A 757 -4.29 16.31 -10.61
N MET A 758 -5.32 17.17 -10.71
CA MET A 758 -6.64 16.74 -11.19
C MET A 758 -6.53 16.38 -12.66
N GLY A 759 -7.01 15.21 -13.04
CA GLY A 759 -6.97 14.73 -14.42
C GLY A 759 -7.84 15.56 -15.38
N TYR A 760 -8.48 16.67 -14.95
CA TYR A 760 -9.43 17.40 -15.79
C TYR A 760 -9.40 18.90 -15.52
N LEU A 761 -8.94 19.68 -16.49
CA LEU A 761 -9.14 21.12 -16.53
C LEU A 761 -9.44 21.56 -17.97
N ASN A 762 -10.52 22.30 -18.15
CA ASN A 762 -10.85 22.96 -19.42
C ASN A 762 -10.73 22.02 -20.63
N GLU A 763 -11.27 20.77 -20.49
CA GLU A 763 -11.21 19.74 -21.52
C GLU A 763 -9.80 19.12 -21.76
N SER A 764 -8.78 19.54 -21.00
CA SER A 764 -7.45 18.96 -21.05
C SER A 764 -7.20 18.04 -19.86
N TYR A 765 -6.70 16.83 -20.11
CA TYR A 765 -6.31 15.88 -19.09
C TYR A 765 -4.83 16.01 -18.77
N THR A 766 -4.48 15.89 -17.51
CA THR A 766 -3.09 15.79 -17.05
C THR A 766 -2.83 14.40 -16.49
N THR A 767 -1.59 13.92 -16.58
CA THR A 767 -1.19 12.71 -15.86
C THR A 767 -1.28 12.99 -14.36
N PRO A 768 -1.95 12.15 -13.56
CA PRO A 768 -1.96 12.32 -12.11
C PRO A 768 -0.54 12.28 -11.57
N ARG A 769 -0.04 13.43 -11.14
CA ARG A 769 1.29 13.59 -10.55
C ARG A 769 1.14 13.96 -9.09
N GLY A 770 1.76 13.17 -8.20
CA GLY A 770 1.82 13.52 -6.79
C GLY A 770 2.68 14.75 -6.57
N ARG A 771 2.21 15.64 -5.69
CA ARG A 771 2.93 16.82 -5.24
C ARG A 771 2.84 16.92 -3.73
N VAL A 772 3.92 17.38 -3.10
CA VAL A 772 3.86 17.89 -1.74
C VAL A 772 3.66 19.39 -1.81
N LEU A 773 2.60 19.85 -1.19
CA LEU A 773 2.29 21.27 -1.07
C LEU A 773 2.49 21.73 0.37
N TYR A 774 2.86 22.99 0.51
CA TYR A 774 3.06 23.67 1.79
C TYR A 774 2.26 24.97 1.81
N ARG A 775 1.71 25.32 2.97
CA ARG A 775 1.03 26.59 3.24
C ARG A 775 1.28 26.98 4.68
N ASP A 776 1.45 28.28 4.92
CA ASP A 776 1.41 28.90 6.24
C ASP A 776 0.77 30.29 6.17
N ASP A 777 0.62 30.97 7.29
CA ASP A 777 0.00 32.29 7.38
C ASP A 777 0.82 33.39 6.64
N THR A 778 2.05 33.10 6.20
CA THR A 778 2.92 34.05 5.48
C THR A 778 2.98 33.78 3.98
N THR A 779 2.44 32.63 3.51
CA THR A 779 2.43 32.28 2.08
C THR A 779 1.20 32.86 1.38
N ASP A 780 1.37 33.21 0.10
CA ASP A 780 0.24 33.57 -0.76
C ASP A 780 -0.38 32.27 -1.34
N GLY A 781 -1.18 31.60 -0.50
CA GLY A 781 -1.79 30.31 -0.84
C GLY A 781 -0.81 29.12 -0.73
N TRP A 782 -1.11 28.07 -1.49
CA TRP A 782 -0.29 26.85 -1.50
C TRP A 782 0.95 27.00 -2.38
N VAL A 783 2.09 26.53 -1.89
CA VAL A 783 3.35 26.51 -2.61
C VAL A 783 3.85 25.09 -2.82
N ASN A 784 4.54 24.85 -3.93
CA ASN A 784 5.10 23.53 -4.25
C ASN A 784 6.31 23.21 -3.35
N TYR A 785 6.26 22.07 -2.67
CA TYR A 785 7.32 21.58 -1.77
C TYR A 785 7.90 20.23 -2.25
N SER A 786 7.84 19.94 -3.56
CA SER A 786 8.18 18.64 -4.16
C SER A 786 9.60 18.55 -4.72
N ASP A 787 10.43 19.57 -4.55
CA ASP A 787 11.79 19.61 -5.12
C ASP A 787 12.60 18.35 -4.75
N GLY A 788 13.15 17.64 -5.75
CA GLY A 788 13.86 16.38 -5.59
C GLY A 788 13.00 15.11 -5.73
N LEU A 789 11.67 15.20 -5.66
CA LEU A 789 10.82 14.05 -5.96
C LEU A 789 10.78 13.79 -7.47
N PRO A 790 10.61 12.50 -7.89
CA PRO A 790 10.31 12.18 -9.28
C PRO A 790 9.10 12.96 -9.81
N LYS A 791 9.14 13.40 -11.07
CA LYS A 791 8.07 14.23 -11.65
C LYS A 791 6.74 13.46 -11.80
N VAL A 792 6.83 12.15 -11.95
CA VAL A 792 5.68 11.25 -11.99
C VAL A 792 5.82 10.28 -10.83
N VAL A 793 5.16 10.56 -9.74
CA VAL A 793 5.23 9.78 -8.50
C VAL A 793 3.85 9.69 -7.85
N ASN A 794 3.51 8.51 -7.32
CA ASN A 794 2.34 8.32 -6.48
C ASN A 794 2.75 8.48 -5.01
N LEU A 795 2.08 9.37 -4.31
CA LEU A 795 2.30 9.63 -2.89
C LEU A 795 1.24 8.90 -2.08
N ASN A 796 1.64 8.24 -1.00
CA ASN A 796 0.73 7.47 -0.17
C ASN A 796 0.46 8.13 1.19
N ARG A 797 1.49 8.22 2.02
CA ARG A 797 1.36 8.76 3.38
C ARG A 797 2.58 9.62 3.73
N MET A 798 2.33 10.75 4.36
CA MET A 798 3.33 11.71 4.79
C MET A 798 3.17 11.96 6.28
N LEU A 799 4.27 11.88 7.02
CA LEU A 799 4.30 12.07 8.47
C LEU A 799 5.48 12.95 8.87
N PRO A 800 5.30 13.87 9.83
CA PRO A 800 6.41 14.62 10.39
C PRO A 800 7.20 13.75 11.38
N PHE A 801 8.52 13.80 11.32
CA PHE A 801 9.41 13.24 12.32
C PHE A 801 10.10 14.40 13.05
N TYR A 802 9.44 14.87 14.07
CA TYR A 802 9.82 16.10 14.78
C TYR A 802 11.16 15.98 15.49
N LYS A 803 11.54 14.77 15.93
CA LYS A 803 12.85 14.53 16.59
C LYS A 803 14.02 15.05 15.76
N GLU A 804 13.95 14.97 14.44
CA GLU A 804 14.97 15.43 13.51
C GLU A 804 14.55 16.64 12.68
N GLY A 805 13.33 17.14 12.88
CA GLY A 805 12.81 18.27 12.12
C GLY A 805 12.60 17.97 10.63
N VAL A 806 12.23 16.72 10.29
CA VAL A 806 12.04 16.25 8.92
C VAL A 806 10.62 15.75 8.67
N ILE A 807 10.29 15.62 7.40
CA ILE A 807 9.07 14.98 6.90
C ILE A 807 9.48 13.69 6.20
N ARG A 808 8.77 12.61 6.47
CA ARG A 808 8.92 11.33 5.76
C ARG A 808 7.70 11.04 4.92
N LEU A 809 7.94 10.55 3.72
CA LEU A 809 6.94 10.38 2.67
C LEU A 809 7.06 9.00 2.05
N ALA A 810 6.05 8.17 2.21
CA ALA A 810 5.91 6.89 1.52
C ALA A 810 5.36 7.11 0.10
N THR A 811 6.03 6.54 -0.89
CA THR A 811 5.70 6.68 -2.30
C THR A 811 5.60 5.32 -3.01
N ASN A 812 5.31 5.31 -4.30
CA ASN A 812 5.46 4.10 -5.12
C ASN A 812 6.93 3.74 -5.43
N ASN A 813 7.90 4.55 -4.95
CA ASN A 813 9.33 4.39 -5.13
C ASN A 813 10.06 4.57 -3.80
N GLY A 814 9.69 3.77 -2.79
CA GLY A 814 10.30 3.80 -1.46
C GLY A 814 9.84 4.95 -0.57
N ILE A 815 10.60 5.17 0.49
CA ILE A 815 10.38 6.21 1.49
C ILE A 815 11.39 7.34 1.28
N TRP A 816 10.88 8.55 1.25
CA TRP A 816 11.64 9.79 1.03
C TRP A 816 11.59 10.67 2.26
N GLU A 817 12.59 11.53 2.40
CA GLU A 817 12.73 12.44 3.53
C GLU A 817 13.14 13.82 3.08
N ARG A 818 12.63 14.87 3.75
CA ARG A 818 13.02 16.27 3.57
C ARG A 818 12.88 17.03 4.88
N GLU A 819 13.69 18.05 5.10
CA GLU A 819 13.53 18.95 6.26
C GLU A 819 12.16 19.65 6.24
N LEU A 820 11.63 19.95 7.44
CA LEU A 820 10.51 20.88 7.59
C LEU A 820 10.92 22.26 7.10
N ALA A 821 10.02 22.99 6.47
CA ALA A 821 10.26 24.37 6.02
C ALA A 821 10.61 25.30 7.20
N ASP A 822 10.04 25.00 8.35
CA ASP A 822 10.31 25.70 9.61
C ASP A 822 10.63 24.65 10.69
N ALA A 823 11.90 24.29 10.80
CA ALA A 823 12.38 23.29 11.77
C ALA A 823 12.60 23.88 13.17
N GLN A 824 12.63 25.20 13.28
CA GLN A 824 12.80 25.95 14.54
C GLN A 824 11.47 26.62 14.89
N PHE A 825 10.69 26.02 15.79
CA PHE A 825 9.40 26.54 16.20
C PHE A 825 9.20 26.40 17.71
N LYS A 826 8.28 27.19 18.27
CA LYS A 826 7.87 27.08 19.66
C LYS A 826 7.24 25.69 19.89
N PRO A 827 7.73 24.91 20.87
CA PRO A 827 7.20 23.58 21.12
C PRO A 827 5.71 23.59 21.53
N ILE A 828 5.05 22.42 21.38
CA ILE A 828 3.73 22.16 21.94
C ILE A 828 3.90 21.06 22.97
N ALA A 829 3.83 21.42 24.24
CA ALA A 829 4.01 20.49 25.34
C ALA A 829 2.85 19.48 25.42
N GLN A 830 3.16 18.19 25.57
CA GLN A 830 2.18 17.13 25.76
C GLN A 830 2.77 16.02 26.62
N PRO A 831 2.42 15.97 27.93
CA PRO A 831 2.76 14.83 28.76
C PRO A 831 1.95 13.60 28.37
N ILE A 832 2.57 12.41 28.42
CA ILE A 832 1.91 11.12 28.17
C ILE A 832 2.38 10.07 29.18
N ILE A 833 1.50 9.15 29.53
CA ILE A 833 1.80 7.98 30.35
C ILE A 833 1.95 6.76 29.41
N LEU A 834 3.05 6.02 29.54
CA LEU A 834 3.33 4.89 28.67
C LEU A 834 2.75 3.55 29.18
N ASN A 835 2.70 3.34 30.47
CA ASN A 835 2.44 2.03 31.09
C ASN A 835 1.13 1.98 31.90
N ALA A 836 0.18 2.85 31.61
CA ALA A 836 -1.16 2.81 32.17
C ALA A 836 -2.20 3.29 31.15
N GLY A 837 -3.39 2.72 31.21
CA GLY A 837 -4.54 3.15 30.41
C GLY A 837 -5.33 4.28 31.03
N SER A 838 -6.28 4.84 30.29
CA SER A 838 -7.15 5.92 30.77
C SER A 838 -8.07 5.45 31.90
N GLY A 839 -8.07 6.16 33.00
CA GLY A 839 -9.03 5.99 34.11
C GLY A 839 -8.69 4.86 35.07
N ASP A 840 -7.73 4.00 34.77
CA ASP A 840 -7.25 2.98 35.70
C ASP A 840 -5.72 2.96 35.76
N ASN A 841 -5.20 3.76 36.67
CA ASN A 841 -3.78 3.80 36.98
C ASN A 841 -3.43 2.88 38.15
N THR A 842 -4.26 1.87 38.34
CA THR A 842 -4.21 1.11 39.60
C THR A 842 -3.57 -0.25 39.34
N SER A 843 -2.63 -0.59 40.18
CA SER A 843 -2.25 -1.97 40.42
C SER A 843 -2.58 -2.33 41.89
N ALA A 844 -2.82 -3.62 42.13
CA ALA A 844 -2.97 -4.14 43.48
C ALA A 844 -1.71 -3.92 44.34
N ASN A 845 -0.57 -3.65 43.74
CA ASN A 845 0.72 -3.48 44.39
C ASN A 845 1.13 -2.01 44.41
N TYR A 846 1.11 -1.38 45.57
CA TYR A 846 1.67 -0.07 45.80
C TYR A 846 2.91 -0.18 46.71
N PRO A 847 3.89 0.74 46.56
CA PRO A 847 3.92 1.85 45.60
C PRO A 847 4.07 1.40 44.15
N ARG A 848 3.45 2.13 43.20
CA ARG A 848 3.48 1.83 41.75
C ARG A 848 4.38 2.79 41.00
N THR A 849 5.17 2.25 40.09
CA THR A 849 5.99 3.03 39.15
C THR A 849 5.21 3.36 37.87
N ILE A 850 5.10 4.64 37.57
CA ILE A 850 4.51 5.17 36.33
C ILE A 850 5.64 5.69 35.43
N GLN A 851 5.64 5.26 34.19
CA GLN A 851 6.54 5.76 33.14
C GLN A 851 5.87 6.93 32.41
N LEU A 852 6.45 8.11 32.54
CA LEU A 852 6.08 9.28 31.78
C LEU A 852 6.94 9.39 30.52
N ASP A 853 6.45 10.08 29.51
CA ASP A 853 7.23 10.52 28.35
C ASP A 853 6.66 11.83 27.78
N SER A 854 7.41 12.47 26.92
CA SER A 854 6.99 13.65 26.17
C SER A 854 6.44 13.26 24.82
N TYR A 855 5.14 13.43 24.63
CA TYR A 855 4.48 13.33 23.32
C TYR A 855 4.33 14.71 22.65
N SER A 856 5.25 15.61 22.97
CA SER A 856 5.26 16.99 22.51
C SER A 856 5.60 17.07 21.02
N ILE A 857 5.09 18.10 20.36
CA ILE A 857 5.57 18.52 19.04
C ILE A 857 6.78 19.42 19.28
N VAL A 858 7.97 18.90 19.00
CA VAL A 858 9.23 19.56 19.37
C VAL A 858 10.39 19.03 18.52
N ASN A 859 11.25 19.92 18.04
CA ASN A 859 12.56 19.50 17.60
C ASN A 859 13.42 19.15 18.84
N GLN A 860 13.82 17.89 18.94
CA GLN A 860 14.43 17.37 20.18
C GLN A 860 15.92 17.62 20.29
N GLU A 861 16.63 18.03 19.24
CA GLU A 861 18.08 18.23 19.31
C GLU A 861 18.54 19.24 20.36
N ASN A 862 17.69 20.25 20.63
CA ASN A 862 17.98 21.33 21.58
C ASN A 862 16.82 21.55 22.55
N ALA A 863 16.08 20.53 22.88
CA ALA A 863 14.95 20.63 23.79
C ALA A 863 15.36 20.33 25.24
N GLU A 864 14.81 21.10 26.16
CA GLU A 864 14.90 20.88 27.60
C GLU A 864 13.51 20.58 28.15
N TRP A 865 13.41 19.64 29.07
CA TRP A 865 12.17 19.24 29.73
C TRP A 865 12.20 19.57 31.20
N GLN A 866 11.06 19.94 31.74
CA GLN A 866 10.86 20.13 33.19
C GLN A 866 9.49 19.56 33.57
N TRP A 867 9.51 18.56 34.45
CA TRP A 867 8.32 17.93 34.98
C TRP A 867 8.00 18.46 36.39
N THR A 868 6.70 18.70 36.64
CA THR A 868 6.17 19.03 37.97
C THR A 868 4.95 18.15 38.21
N ILE A 869 4.93 17.45 39.35
CA ILE A 869 3.85 16.53 39.71
C ILE A 869 3.25 17.02 41.02
N ASN A 870 1.95 17.14 41.07
CA ASN A 870 1.24 17.63 42.25
C ASN A 870 0.06 16.69 42.62
N PRO A 871 -0.02 16.19 43.91
CA PRO A 871 1.00 16.29 44.94
C PRO A 871 2.34 15.66 44.57
N ALA A 872 3.39 15.94 45.31
CA ALA A 872 4.70 15.36 45.03
C ALA A 872 4.64 13.83 45.11
N PRO A 873 5.21 13.09 44.11
CA PRO A 873 5.26 11.64 44.15
C PRO A 873 6.28 11.16 45.22
N LEU A 874 6.24 9.86 45.58
CA LEU A 874 7.24 9.26 46.47
C LEU A 874 8.67 9.43 45.94
N SER A 875 8.83 9.32 44.62
CA SER A 875 10.09 9.58 43.93
C SER A 875 9.88 9.97 42.46
N ILE A 876 10.85 10.69 41.91
CA ILE A 876 10.99 10.95 40.51
C ILE A 876 12.46 10.65 40.10
N SER A 877 12.67 9.94 39.03
CA SER A 877 14.01 9.54 38.61
C SER A 877 14.87 10.76 38.22
N ASP A 878 14.36 11.60 37.36
CA ASP A 878 14.96 12.88 36.92
C ASP A 878 13.87 13.77 36.32
N ALA A 879 13.55 14.88 37.03
CA ALA A 879 12.53 15.80 36.54
C ALA A 879 12.91 16.59 35.30
N SER A 880 14.15 16.52 34.88
CA SER A 880 14.66 17.14 33.60
C SER A 880 14.82 16.16 32.44
N ALA A 881 14.61 14.87 32.68
CA ALA A 881 14.65 13.88 31.62
C ALA A 881 13.39 13.98 30.72
N ARG A 882 13.51 13.62 29.44
CA ARG A 882 12.35 13.54 28.54
C ARG A 882 11.30 12.55 29.07
N ASN A 883 11.75 11.42 29.63
CA ASN A 883 10.92 10.26 29.98
C ASN A 883 11.18 9.77 31.41
N PRO A 884 10.85 10.57 32.45
CA PRO A 884 11.12 10.19 33.83
C PRO A 884 10.17 9.08 34.32
N GLN A 885 10.62 8.37 35.35
CA GLN A 885 9.78 7.47 36.12
C GLN A 885 9.39 8.14 37.41
N ILE A 886 8.15 7.99 37.82
CA ILE A 886 7.64 8.42 39.14
C ILE A 886 7.08 7.23 39.92
N THR A 887 7.22 7.25 41.24
CA THR A 887 6.56 6.30 42.14
C THR A 887 5.44 7.01 42.85
N ILE A 888 4.23 6.46 42.77
CA ILE A 888 3.01 7.06 43.32
C ILE A 888 2.52 6.31 44.55
N GLU A 889 1.79 7.02 45.40
CA GLU A 889 1.05 6.48 46.55
C GLU A 889 -0.36 6.03 46.16
N PRO A 890 -0.94 5.07 46.90
CA PRO A 890 -2.35 4.73 46.74
C PRO A 890 -3.27 5.89 47.17
N ASP A 891 -4.51 5.89 46.68
CA ASP A 891 -5.55 6.88 47.01
C ASP A 891 -5.20 8.35 46.75
N GLN A 892 -4.16 8.61 45.96
CA GLN A 892 -3.77 9.96 45.56
C GLN A 892 -4.12 10.22 44.09
N THR A 893 -4.55 11.42 43.80
CA THR A 893 -4.73 11.93 42.44
C THR A 893 -3.63 12.91 42.12
N TYR A 894 -2.99 12.76 40.96
CA TYR A 894 -1.85 13.59 40.59
C TYR A 894 -2.13 14.39 39.32
N ASP A 895 -1.81 15.68 39.39
CA ASP A 895 -1.70 16.54 38.21
C ASP A 895 -0.29 16.44 37.68
N ILE A 896 -0.18 16.30 36.35
CA ILE A 896 1.11 16.20 35.64
C ILE A 896 1.31 17.43 34.79
N THR A 897 2.37 18.19 35.09
CA THR A 897 2.77 19.35 34.28
C THR A 897 4.09 19.07 33.58
N LEU A 898 4.14 19.32 32.30
CA LEU A 898 5.34 19.29 31.46
C LEU A 898 5.60 20.67 30.91
N THR A 899 6.80 21.18 31.11
CA THR A 899 7.34 22.34 30.38
C THR A 899 8.41 21.86 29.42
N VAL A 900 8.33 22.29 28.16
CA VAL A 900 9.31 22.01 27.12
C VAL A 900 9.87 23.35 26.63
N THR A 901 11.19 23.46 26.56
CA THR A 901 11.89 24.66 26.11
C THR A 901 12.82 24.33 24.96
N THR A 902 12.79 25.12 23.90
CA THR A 902 13.68 25.06 22.74
C THR A 902 14.21 26.46 22.42
N PRO A 903 15.16 26.63 21.52
CA PRO A 903 15.53 27.96 21.02
C PRO A 903 14.37 28.76 20.41
N GLY A 904 13.31 28.07 19.94
CA GLY A 904 12.08 28.69 19.41
C GLY A 904 11.11 29.20 20.47
N GLY A 905 11.33 28.88 21.74
CA GLY A 905 10.49 29.31 22.87
C GLY A 905 10.18 28.20 23.87
N SER A 906 9.23 28.47 24.78
CA SER A 906 8.82 27.53 25.82
C SER A 906 7.30 27.36 25.81
N ASP A 907 6.83 26.12 26.10
CA ASP A 907 5.42 25.80 26.28
C ASP A 907 5.21 24.90 27.51
N THR A 908 4.07 25.05 28.17
CA THR A 908 3.74 24.31 29.38
C THR A 908 2.33 23.77 29.30
N LYS A 909 2.15 22.49 29.60
CA LYS A 909 0.84 21.85 29.70
C LYS A 909 0.69 21.11 31.00
N CYS A 910 -0.37 21.42 31.71
CA CYS A 910 -0.83 20.70 32.91
C CYS A 910 -2.05 19.85 32.53
N ILE A 911 -2.06 18.58 32.91
CA ILE A 911 -3.23 17.71 32.83
C ILE A 911 -3.63 17.36 34.27
N GLU A 912 -4.77 17.92 34.69
CA GLU A 912 -5.34 17.69 36.00
C GLU A 912 -5.85 16.27 36.15
N ALA A 913 -5.66 15.68 37.33
CA ALA A 913 -6.08 14.32 37.65
C ALA A 913 -5.64 13.27 36.60
N MET A 914 -4.48 13.45 35.98
CA MET A 914 -3.96 12.56 34.97
C MET A 914 -3.69 11.15 35.48
N ILE A 915 -3.31 11.03 36.76
CA ILE A 915 -3.14 9.78 37.49
C ILE A 915 -4.13 9.73 38.67
N LYS A 916 -4.88 8.62 38.75
CA LYS A 916 -5.78 8.35 39.88
C LYS A 916 -5.34 7.06 40.55
N GLY A 917 -4.81 7.15 41.75
CA GLY A 917 -4.44 5.97 42.54
C GLY A 917 -5.67 5.39 43.21
N ASN A 918 -5.89 4.08 43.12
CA ASN A 918 -6.94 3.38 43.84
C ASN A 918 -6.46 2.94 45.23
N LYS A 919 -7.40 2.58 46.10
CA LYS A 919 -7.10 2.02 47.41
C LYS A 919 -6.27 0.75 47.28
N PRO A 920 -5.24 0.59 48.11
CA PRO A 920 -4.47 -0.64 48.08
C PRO A 920 -5.33 -1.82 48.51
N VAL A 921 -5.19 -2.91 47.79
CA VAL A 921 -5.68 -4.20 48.24
C VAL A 921 -4.73 -4.70 49.32
N PRO A 922 -5.20 -5.05 50.54
CA PRO A 922 -4.33 -5.57 51.57
C PRO A 922 -3.48 -6.73 51.11
N GLU A 923 -2.18 -6.68 51.47
CA GLU A 923 -1.20 -7.72 51.10
C GLU A 923 -1.65 -9.07 51.63
N GLY A 924 -1.71 -10.08 50.74
CA GLY A 924 -2.15 -11.43 51.09
C GLY A 924 -3.65 -11.70 50.97
N THR A 925 -4.45 -10.74 50.51
CA THR A 925 -5.88 -10.97 50.30
C THR A 925 -6.10 -11.62 48.94
N SER A 926 -6.58 -12.86 48.94
CA SER A 926 -6.99 -13.50 47.69
C SER A 926 -8.25 -12.80 47.10
N VAL A 927 -8.47 -12.91 45.82
CA VAL A 927 -9.70 -12.42 45.15
C VAL A 927 -10.96 -12.94 45.85
N GLU A 928 -10.90 -14.19 46.33
CA GLU A 928 -11.97 -14.84 47.10
C GLU A 928 -12.16 -14.18 48.46
N GLN A 929 -11.09 -13.73 49.14
CA GLN A 929 -11.18 -13.00 50.42
C GLN A 929 -11.67 -11.56 50.22
N LEU A 930 -11.27 -10.89 49.14
CA LEU A 930 -11.74 -9.55 48.81
C LEU A 930 -13.24 -9.48 48.60
N PHE A 931 -13.80 -10.54 48.08
CA PHE A 931 -15.23 -10.64 47.82
C PHE A 931 -15.95 -11.59 48.78
N ALA A 932 -15.31 -12.01 49.89
CA ALA A 932 -15.92 -12.85 50.89
C ALA A 932 -17.18 -12.20 51.47
N GLY A 933 -18.31 -12.88 51.37
CA GLY A 933 -19.60 -12.40 51.82
C GLY A 933 -20.30 -11.42 50.87
N LYS A 934 -19.67 -11.03 49.76
CA LYS A 934 -20.34 -10.30 48.66
C LYS A 934 -21.10 -11.28 47.76
N GLU A 935 -22.35 -11.01 47.53
CA GLU A 935 -23.20 -11.87 46.75
C GLU A 935 -24.30 -11.11 46.00
N LEU A 936 -24.50 -11.43 44.74
CA LEU A 936 -25.72 -11.09 44.03
C LEU A 936 -26.62 -12.33 43.98
N ILE A 937 -27.74 -12.26 44.69
CA ILE A 937 -28.72 -13.35 44.81
C ILE A 937 -29.78 -13.16 43.75
N LEU A 938 -30.08 -14.22 42.99
CA LEU A 938 -31.20 -14.27 42.09
C LEU A 938 -32.41 -14.96 42.78
N GLU A 939 -33.27 -14.14 43.47
CA GLU A 939 -34.35 -14.64 44.30
C GLU A 939 -35.45 -15.36 43.48
N SER A 940 -35.69 -14.94 42.27
CA SER A 940 -36.66 -15.58 41.36
C SER A 940 -36.21 -16.94 40.88
N GLY A 941 -34.94 -17.32 41.16
CA GLY A 941 -34.28 -18.40 40.44
C GLY A 941 -33.91 -18.00 39.00
N ASN A 942 -33.27 -18.90 38.31
CA ASN A 942 -32.75 -18.64 36.94
C ASN A 942 -33.71 -19.06 35.82
N VAL A 943 -34.96 -19.37 36.15
CA VAL A 943 -36.04 -19.78 35.21
C VAL A 943 -37.33 -19.04 35.58
N VAL A 944 -37.88 -18.31 34.61
CA VAL A 944 -39.17 -17.62 34.75
C VAL A 944 -40.03 -17.91 33.50
N THR A 945 -41.36 -17.74 33.64
CA THR A 945 -42.26 -17.74 32.51
C THR A 945 -42.31 -16.34 31.86
N GLY A 946 -42.50 -16.24 30.56
CA GLY A 946 -42.56 -14.94 29.88
C GLY A 946 -43.59 -14.00 30.51
N GLY A 947 -43.19 -12.77 30.85
CA GLY A 947 -43.98 -11.78 31.57
C GLY A 947 -43.75 -11.77 33.11
N GLU A 948 -43.00 -12.73 33.67
CA GLU A 948 -42.50 -12.68 35.05
C GLU A 948 -41.16 -11.94 35.09
N CYS A 949 -40.73 -11.60 36.29
CA CYS A 949 -39.49 -10.86 36.48
C CYS A 949 -38.37 -11.72 37.07
N PHE A 950 -37.14 -11.55 36.57
CA PHE A 950 -35.95 -11.94 37.30
C PHE A 950 -35.64 -10.91 38.39
N VAL A 951 -35.52 -11.33 39.65
CA VAL A 951 -35.24 -10.46 40.77
C VAL A 951 -33.85 -10.71 41.32
N PHE A 952 -32.99 -9.69 41.26
CA PHE A 952 -31.61 -9.71 41.73
C PHE A 952 -31.52 -8.88 43.03
N VAL A 953 -30.95 -9.45 44.07
CA VAL A 953 -30.79 -8.81 45.40
C VAL A 953 -29.30 -8.75 45.76
N PRO A 954 -28.71 -7.56 45.77
CA PRO A 954 -27.31 -7.41 46.18
C PRO A 954 -27.17 -7.62 47.72
N ARG A 955 -26.17 -8.41 48.10
CA ARG A 955 -25.75 -8.55 49.52
C ARG A 955 -24.31 -8.14 49.68
N ASN A 956 -24.06 -7.18 50.58
CA ASN A 956 -22.74 -6.66 50.90
C ASN A 956 -21.96 -6.17 49.69
N LEU A 957 -22.62 -5.80 48.60
CA LEU A 957 -22.01 -5.18 47.43
C LEU A 957 -21.73 -3.71 47.68
N THR A 958 -20.73 -3.14 47.06
CA THR A 958 -20.27 -1.78 47.28
C THR A 958 -20.92 -0.81 46.32
N GLY A 959 -21.63 0.19 46.82
CA GLY A 959 -22.27 1.22 46.01
C GLY A 959 -23.35 0.70 45.08
N ASN A 960 -23.46 1.28 43.88
CA ASN A 960 -24.41 0.80 42.87
C ASN A 960 -23.89 -0.44 42.18
N VAL A 961 -24.82 -1.35 41.84
CA VAL A 961 -24.56 -2.52 41.00
C VAL A 961 -25.09 -2.25 39.61
N SER A 962 -24.21 -2.30 38.63
CA SER A 962 -24.57 -2.31 37.22
C SER A 962 -24.94 -3.74 36.82
N LEU A 963 -26.18 -3.96 36.37
CA LEU A 963 -26.67 -5.25 35.87
C LEU A 963 -27.01 -5.11 34.37
N VAL A 964 -26.35 -5.87 33.53
CA VAL A 964 -26.64 -5.92 32.09
C VAL A 964 -27.09 -7.32 31.72
N VAL A 965 -28.20 -7.44 30.97
CA VAL A 965 -28.73 -8.71 30.48
C VAL A 965 -28.62 -8.73 28.96
N TYR A 966 -28.18 -9.87 28.44
CA TYR A 966 -27.95 -10.11 27.01
C TYR A 966 -28.81 -11.25 26.50
N ASP A 967 -29.30 -11.16 25.28
CA ASP A 967 -29.89 -12.29 24.58
C ASP A 967 -28.81 -13.32 24.14
N ALA A 968 -29.23 -14.44 23.54
CA ALA A 968 -28.31 -15.47 23.04
C ALA A 968 -27.42 -15.02 21.87
N LYS A 969 -27.69 -13.85 21.27
CA LYS A 969 -26.91 -13.25 20.19
C LYS A 969 -25.92 -12.19 20.71
N GLY A 970 -25.96 -11.89 22.03
CA GLY A 970 -25.10 -10.89 22.67
C GLY A 970 -25.69 -9.47 22.67
N ASN A 971 -26.93 -9.26 22.23
CA ASN A 971 -27.58 -7.96 22.29
C ASN A 971 -28.03 -7.65 23.72
N VAL A 972 -27.85 -6.41 24.17
CA VAL A 972 -28.34 -5.94 25.47
C VAL A 972 -29.85 -5.84 25.42
N VAL A 973 -30.53 -6.57 26.30
CA VAL A 973 -31.99 -6.55 26.45
C VAL A 973 -32.47 -5.84 27.72
N ALA A 974 -31.60 -5.71 28.72
CA ALA A 974 -31.84 -4.86 29.89
C ALA A 974 -30.53 -4.33 30.45
N SER A 975 -30.56 -3.10 30.98
CA SER A 975 -29.43 -2.48 31.70
C SER A 975 -29.97 -1.71 32.87
N LEU A 976 -29.56 -2.05 34.12
CA LEU A 976 -30.04 -1.48 35.36
C LEU A 976 -28.84 -1.05 36.23
N LEU A 977 -29.01 0.01 36.99
CA LEU A 977 -28.03 0.50 37.98
C LEU A 977 -28.76 0.80 39.29
N SER A 978 -28.43 0.08 40.36
CA SER A 978 -29.09 0.25 41.68
C SER A 978 -28.18 -0.26 42.80
N ALA A 979 -28.25 0.39 43.94
CA ALA A 979 -27.70 -0.12 45.20
C ALA A 979 -28.62 -1.13 45.92
N GLY A 980 -29.86 -1.25 45.48
CA GLY A 980 -30.87 -2.16 46.03
C GLY A 980 -31.27 -3.25 45.05
N SER A 981 -32.37 -3.93 45.34
CA SER A 981 -32.92 -4.96 44.50
C SER A 981 -33.26 -4.44 43.09
N MET A 982 -32.97 -5.25 42.08
CA MET A 982 -33.22 -4.95 40.68
C MET A 982 -34.17 -5.99 40.08
N SER A 983 -35.13 -5.58 39.27
CA SER A 983 -36.09 -6.43 38.65
C SER A 983 -36.02 -6.29 37.14
N VAL A 984 -35.77 -7.38 36.44
CA VAL A 984 -35.77 -7.47 34.97
C VAL A 984 -37.09 -8.05 34.52
N ASP A 985 -37.97 -7.22 33.98
CA ASP A 985 -39.23 -7.63 33.41
C ASP A 985 -39.02 -8.34 32.09
N THR A 986 -39.55 -9.54 31.96
CA THR A 986 -39.41 -10.35 30.72
C THR A 986 -40.58 -10.19 29.75
N THR A 987 -41.47 -9.22 29.96
CA THR A 987 -42.54 -8.92 29.03
C THR A 987 -41.99 -8.59 27.63
N GLY A 988 -42.35 -9.40 26.65
CA GLY A 988 -41.85 -9.27 25.27
C GLY A 988 -40.54 -9.99 24.98
N TYR A 989 -39.97 -10.71 25.96
CA TYR A 989 -38.79 -11.55 25.69
C TYR A 989 -39.25 -12.84 24.99
N GLU A 990 -38.47 -13.27 24.02
CA GLU A 990 -38.66 -14.59 23.38
C GLU A 990 -38.27 -15.69 24.34
N GLY A 991 -38.95 -16.85 24.29
CA GLY A 991 -38.53 -18.03 25.05
C GLY A 991 -37.10 -18.45 24.67
N GLY A 992 -36.19 -18.53 25.66
CA GLY A 992 -34.80 -18.85 25.39
C GLY A 992 -33.83 -18.53 26.54
N ILE A 993 -32.56 -18.71 26.24
CA ILE A 993 -31.48 -18.45 27.20
C ILE A 993 -30.99 -17.01 27.06
N TYR A 994 -30.82 -16.34 28.19
CA TYR A 994 -30.25 -15.04 28.36
C TYR A 994 -29.02 -15.12 29.26
N PHE A 995 -28.15 -14.16 29.20
CA PHE A 995 -26.97 -14.07 30.05
C PHE A 995 -26.98 -12.74 30.82
N TYR A 996 -26.42 -12.72 32.01
CA TYR A 996 -26.24 -11.46 32.73
C TYR A 996 -24.81 -11.26 33.22
N LEU A 997 -24.40 -10.02 33.29
CA LEU A 997 -23.21 -9.53 33.95
C LEU A 997 -23.64 -8.46 34.96
N ALA A 998 -23.26 -8.65 36.21
CA ALA A 998 -23.43 -7.64 37.27
C ALA A 998 -22.04 -7.23 37.77
N THR A 999 -21.85 -5.92 37.98
CA THR A 999 -20.58 -5.35 38.48
C THR A 999 -20.89 -4.31 39.53
N ASP A 1000 -20.26 -4.40 40.73
CA ASP A 1000 -20.33 -3.35 41.77
C ASP A 1000 -19.24 -2.31 41.61
N GLU A 1001 -19.33 -1.16 42.33
CA GLU A 1001 -18.36 -0.07 42.28
C GLU A 1001 -16.95 -0.47 42.79
N ALA A 1002 -16.82 -1.59 43.48
CA ALA A 1002 -15.54 -2.14 43.94
C ALA A 1002 -14.96 -3.24 43.04
N GLY A 1003 -15.59 -3.49 41.87
CA GLY A 1003 -15.09 -4.44 40.87
C GLY A 1003 -15.53 -5.89 41.12
N TYR A 1004 -16.43 -6.17 42.07
CA TYR A 1004 -17.06 -7.50 42.17
C TYR A 1004 -17.88 -7.78 40.90
N GLN A 1005 -17.65 -8.91 40.26
CA GLN A 1005 -18.38 -9.32 39.07
C GLN A 1005 -19.10 -10.67 39.28
N LYS A 1006 -20.33 -10.74 38.79
CA LYS A 1006 -21.12 -11.96 38.77
C LYS A 1006 -21.76 -12.13 37.42
N THR A 1007 -21.56 -13.28 36.82
CA THR A 1007 -22.23 -13.68 35.58
C THR A 1007 -23.13 -14.89 35.80
N GLY A 1008 -24.13 -15.05 34.95
CA GLY A 1008 -24.97 -16.23 35.00
C GLY A 1008 -25.90 -16.34 33.80
N LYS A 1009 -26.67 -17.45 33.78
CA LYS A 1009 -27.62 -17.73 32.73
C LYS A 1009 -29.06 -17.63 33.28
N LEU A 1010 -29.92 -17.05 32.48
CA LEU A 1010 -31.36 -16.92 32.76
C LEU A 1010 -32.13 -17.69 31.66
N LEU A 1011 -33.26 -18.31 32.00
CA LEU A 1011 -34.11 -19.01 31.05
C LEU A 1011 -35.52 -18.43 31.12
N VAL A 1012 -36.00 -17.89 30.03
CA VAL A 1012 -37.41 -17.52 29.86
C VAL A 1012 -38.14 -18.68 29.12
N LYS A 1013 -39.22 -19.18 29.71
CA LYS A 1013 -40.02 -20.26 29.15
C LYS A 1013 -41.24 -19.74 28.40
#